data_d296bbbf7365c306dde1f4f02659e7a9
#
_entry.id   d296bbbf7365c306dde1f4f02659e7a9
#
_cell.length_a   1.000
_cell.length_b   1.000
_cell.length_c   1.000
_cell.angle_alpha   90.00
_cell.angle_beta   90.00
_cell.angle_gamma   90.00
#
_symmetry.space_group_name_H-M   'P 1'
#
loop_
_entity.id
_entity.type
_entity.pdbx_description
1 polymer ?
#
loop_
_entity_poly.entity_id
_entity_poly.type
_entity_poly.pdbx_seq_one_letter_code
_entity_poly.pdbx_strand_id
1 'polypeptide(L)'
;MPRDTTDTLGMGDVVSNESLANLLKEERRFAPPADLAANANVTVEAYEQADADRLGFWAEQARRLTWATEPTETLDWSNPPFAKWFADGELNVAYNCVDRHVEAGNGDRVAIHFEGEPGDSRAITYAELKDEVSRAANALTELGVVKGDRVAVYLPMIPEAAIAMLACARIGAAHSVVFGGFSADAIAARIRDAEAKVVITADGGYRKGKASALKPAVDDAVSRIDSIEHVLVVRRTGQDTAWTEGRDVWWHEITARQSAEHTPEAFEAEHPLFILYTSGTTGKPKGILHTSGGYLTQTAYTHHAVFDLKPESDVYWCTADIGWVTGHSYIVYGPLANGATQVMYEGTPDTPHQGRFWEIVQKYGVTILYTAPTAIRTFMKWGDDIPAKFDLSSLRVLGSVGEPINPEAWMWYRKHIGADNCPVVDTWWQTETGAMMISPLPGVTAAKPGSAQRALPGISATVVDDEAREVPDGGGGYLVLTEPWPSMLRTIWGDDQRFIDTYWSRFEGKYFAGDGAKKDEDGDIWLLGRVDDVMLVSGHNISTTEVESALVSHPAVAEAAVVGANDETTGQAIVAFVILRGTATASEELVAELRNHVGATLGPIAKPKRVLPVAELPKTRSGKIMRRLLRDVAENRELGDVTTLTDSDSVRRIADSLKPADPA
;
A
#
# COMPACT_ATOMS: atom_id res chain seq x y z
N MET A 1 -51.72 -22.40 55.35
CA MET A 1 -50.76 -21.32 55.04
C MET A 1 -49.37 -21.89 55.22
N PRO A 2 -48.63 -22.01 54.17
CA PRO A 2 -47.23 -21.64 54.18
C PRO A 2 -46.94 -20.69 53.01
N ARG A 3 -45.95 -19.84 53.22
CA ARG A 3 -45.53 -18.78 52.30
C ARG A 3 -44.61 -19.38 51.24
N ASP A 4 -44.91 -19.09 50.01
CA ASP A 4 -44.07 -19.24 48.83
C ASP A 4 -42.96 -18.20 48.87
N THR A 5 -41.72 -18.60 48.81
CA THR A 5 -40.55 -17.77 48.51
C THR A 5 -39.86 -18.37 47.31
N THR A 6 -40.28 -17.99 46.13
CA THR A 6 -39.51 -18.17 44.91
C THR A 6 -38.46 -17.09 44.85
N ASP A 7 -37.24 -17.47 45.16
CA ASP A 7 -36.02 -16.73 44.88
C ASP A 7 -35.82 -16.71 43.37
N THR A 8 -36.07 -15.59 42.72
CA THR A 8 -35.66 -15.31 41.37
C THR A 8 -34.16 -14.95 41.41
N LEU A 9 -33.31 -15.95 41.11
CA LEU A 9 -31.93 -15.70 40.72
C LEU A 9 -31.96 -14.82 39.48
N GLY A 10 -31.39 -13.66 39.63
CA GLY A 10 -31.20 -12.69 38.53
C GLY A 10 -30.44 -13.34 37.37
N MET A 11 -31.06 -13.29 36.23
CA MET A 11 -30.33 -13.44 34.94
C MET A 11 -29.26 -12.36 34.91
N GLY A 12 -28.04 -12.77 35.09
CA GLY A 12 -26.89 -11.92 34.76
C GLY A 12 -27.05 -11.46 33.31
N ASP A 13 -27.06 -10.16 33.12
CA ASP A 13 -26.95 -9.53 31.81
C ASP A 13 -25.75 -10.17 31.09
N VAL A 14 -26.05 -10.95 30.07
CA VAL A 14 -25.09 -11.34 29.06
C VAL A 14 -24.73 -10.02 28.39
N VAL A 15 -23.59 -9.44 28.77
CA VAL A 15 -22.98 -8.32 28.07
C VAL A 15 -22.78 -8.81 26.64
N SER A 16 -23.65 -8.37 25.74
CA SER A 16 -23.44 -8.55 24.32
C SER A 16 -22.08 -7.91 24.01
N ASN A 17 -21.15 -8.71 23.49
CA ASN A 17 -19.96 -8.18 22.85
C ASN A 17 -20.45 -7.31 21.68
N GLU A 18 -20.64 -6.03 21.95
CA GLU A 18 -20.96 -5.09 20.89
C GLU A 18 -19.76 -5.06 19.95
N SER A 19 -20.00 -5.55 18.73
CA SER A 19 -19.17 -5.31 17.56
C SER A 19 -18.73 -3.84 17.52
N LEU A 20 -17.57 -3.54 16.95
CA LEU A 20 -16.98 -2.19 16.84
C LEU A 20 -18.04 -1.10 16.72
N ALA A 21 -18.07 -0.17 17.69
CA ALA A 21 -19.10 0.86 17.75
C ALA A 21 -19.01 1.77 16.50
N ASN A 22 -20.15 2.00 15.85
CA ASN A 22 -20.26 2.92 14.72
C ASN A 22 -20.44 4.35 15.25
N LEU A 23 -19.35 5.07 15.46
CA LEU A 23 -19.34 6.39 16.10
C LEU A 23 -19.32 7.54 15.09
N LEU A 24 -18.73 7.36 13.91
CA LEU A 24 -18.63 8.39 12.87
C LEU A 24 -19.78 8.23 11.86
N LYS A 25 -20.57 9.29 11.66
CA LYS A 25 -21.61 9.36 10.61
C LYS A 25 -21.16 10.30 9.50
N GLU A 26 -21.14 9.79 8.27
CA GLU A 26 -20.85 10.59 7.07
C GLU A 26 -22.01 10.44 6.09
N GLU A 27 -22.65 11.56 5.76
CA GLU A 27 -23.85 11.60 4.89
C GLU A 27 -23.56 12.17 3.50
N ARG A 28 -22.39 12.79 3.32
CA ARG A 28 -22.02 13.40 2.04
C ARG A 28 -21.79 12.33 0.98
N ARG A 29 -22.30 12.58 -0.23
CA ARG A 29 -22.15 11.70 -1.38
C ARG A 29 -21.84 12.53 -2.62
N PHE A 30 -20.95 12.06 -3.43
CA PHE A 30 -20.50 12.72 -4.64
C PHE A 30 -20.69 11.79 -5.84
N ALA A 31 -21.71 12.06 -6.65
CA ALA A 31 -21.97 11.32 -7.86
C ALA A 31 -20.79 11.44 -8.84
N PRO A 32 -20.55 10.43 -9.68
CA PRO A 32 -19.58 10.53 -10.78
C PRO A 32 -19.88 11.74 -11.67
N PRO A 33 -18.84 12.45 -12.19
CA PRO A 33 -19.04 13.44 -13.27
C PRO A 33 -19.75 12.79 -14.46
N ALA A 34 -20.73 13.49 -15.04
CA ALA A 34 -21.61 12.91 -16.05
C ALA A 34 -20.87 12.46 -17.33
N ASP A 35 -19.87 13.22 -17.75
CA ASP A 35 -19.01 12.91 -18.89
C ASP A 35 -18.12 11.69 -18.64
N LEU A 36 -17.58 11.56 -17.43
CA LEU A 36 -16.81 10.39 -17.03
C LEU A 36 -17.70 9.15 -16.96
N ALA A 37 -18.88 9.25 -16.33
CA ALA A 37 -19.83 8.14 -16.23
C ALA A 37 -20.30 7.64 -17.61
N ALA A 38 -20.53 8.58 -18.56
CA ALA A 38 -20.95 8.25 -19.92
C ALA A 38 -19.86 7.51 -20.75
N ASN A 39 -18.57 7.69 -20.38
CA ASN A 39 -17.43 7.13 -21.09
C ASN A 39 -16.62 6.16 -20.22
N ALA A 40 -17.19 5.69 -19.11
CA ALA A 40 -16.48 4.82 -18.17
C ALA A 40 -16.10 3.46 -18.82
N ASN A 41 -14.88 3.01 -18.53
CA ASN A 41 -14.40 1.70 -18.98
C ASN A 41 -15.20 0.55 -18.37
N VAL A 42 -15.70 0.73 -17.14
CA VAL A 42 -16.43 -0.27 -16.37
C VAL A 42 -17.70 0.38 -15.85
N THR A 43 -18.82 -0.30 -16.08
CA THR A 43 -20.16 0.14 -15.71
C THR A 43 -20.77 -0.77 -14.64
N VAL A 44 -22.01 -0.53 -14.24
CA VAL A 44 -22.70 -1.33 -13.23
C VAL A 44 -22.87 -2.79 -13.67
N GLU A 45 -22.95 -3.05 -14.99
CA GLU A 45 -23.08 -4.39 -15.55
C GLU A 45 -21.92 -5.32 -15.18
N ALA A 46 -20.72 -4.78 -14.89
CA ALA A 46 -19.61 -5.60 -14.42
C ALA A 46 -19.89 -6.28 -13.08
N TYR A 47 -20.61 -5.62 -12.18
CA TYR A 47 -21.08 -6.24 -10.94
C TYR A 47 -22.09 -7.35 -11.20
N GLU A 48 -23.07 -7.10 -12.07
CA GLU A 48 -24.09 -8.08 -12.43
C GLU A 48 -23.49 -9.34 -13.09
N GLN A 49 -22.50 -9.14 -13.97
CA GLN A 49 -21.76 -10.25 -14.61
C GLN A 49 -20.97 -11.06 -13.58
N ALA A 50 -20.26 -10.39 -12.69
CA ALA A 50 -19.44 -11.03 -11.66
C ALA A 50 -20.31 -11.76 -10.62
N ASP A 51 -21.46 -11.21 -10.26
CA ASP A 51 -22.40 -11.82 -9.33
C ASP A 51 -23.09 -13.05 -9.96
N ALA A 52 -23.36 -13.02 -11.27
CA ALA A 52 -23.96 -14.13 -12.00
C ALA A 52 -22.99 -15.30 -12.23
N ASP A 53 -21.74 -15.01 -12.58
CA ASP A 53 -20.69 -15.99 -12.84
C ASP A 53 -19.30 -15.41 -12.53
N ARG A 54 -18.88 -15.51 -11.29
CA ARG A 54 -17.60 -14.98 -10.82
C ARG A 54 -16.37 -15.57 -11.53
N LEU A 55 -16.39 -16.88 -11.79
CA LEU A 55 -15.26 -17.53 -12.46
C LEU A 55 -15.22 -17.19 -13.95
N GLY A 56 -16.37 -17.13 -14.61
CA GLY A 56 -16.48 -16.66 -15.98
C GLY A 56 -16.06 -15.19 -16.12
N PHE A 57 -16.40 -14.35 -15.16
CA PHE A 57 -15.93 -12.97 -15.11
C PHE A 57 -14.38 -12.90 -15.09
N TRP A 58 -13.72 -13.66 -14.22
CA TRP A 58 -12.25 -13.67 -14.16
C TRP A 58 -11.61 -14.31 -15.38
N ALA A 59 -12.23 -15.34 -15.98
CA ALA A 59 -11.80 -15.90 -17.26
C ALA A 59 -11.84 -14.86 -18.38
N GLU A 60 -12.86 -13.99 -18.39
CA GLU A 60 -12.95 -12.90 -19.36
C GLU A 60 -11.86 -11.83 -19.10
N GLN A 61 -11.60 -11.48 -17.81
CA GLN A 61 -10.53 -10.52 -17.49
C GLN A 61 -9.14 -11.07 -17.85
N ALA A 62 -8.92 -12.38 -17.77
CA ALA A 62 -7.66 -12.99 -18.19
C ALA A 62 -7.36 -12.79 -19.69
N ARG A 63 -8.38 -12.63 -20.53
CA ARG A 63 -8.23 -12.32 -21.98
C ARG A 63 -7.67 -10.94 -22.28
N ARG A 64 -7.52 -10.08 -21.25
CA ARG A 64 -6.79 -8.81 -21.37
C ARG A 64 -5.29 -9.04 -21.58
N LEU A 65 -4.79 -10.21 -21.19
CA LEU A 65 -3.40 -10.59 -21.32
C LEU A 65 -3.19 -11.42 -22.59
N THR A 66 -1.95 -11.46 -23.04
CA THR A 66 -1.50 -12.34 -24.11
C THR A 66 -0.92 -13.59 -23.48
N TRP A 67 -1.53 -14.72 -23.75
CA TRP A 67 -1.11 -16.04 -23.30
C TRP A 67 -0.37 -16.77 -24.42
N ALA A 68 0.70 -17.48 -24.08
CA ALA A 68 1.36 -18.42 -25.00
C ALA A 68 0.56 -19.73 -25.09
N THR A 69 0.00 -20.16 -23.96
CA THR A 69 -0.98 -21.25 -23.84
C THR A 69 -2.19 -20.69 -23.09
N GLU A 70 -3.35 -20.61 -23.77
CA GLU A 70 -4.59 -20.11 -23.17
C GLU A 70 -5.05 -21.05 -22.04
N PRO A 71 -5.39 -20.51 -20.85
CA PRO A 71 -5.90 -21.33 -19.77
C PRO A 71 -7.32 -21.84 -20.07
N THR A 72 -7.59 -23.08 -19.70
CA THR A 72 -8.91 -23.71 -19.79
C THR A 72 -9.59 -23.85 -18.43
N GLU A 73 -8.82 -23.85 -17.36
CA GLU A 73 -9.28 -23.85 -15.97
C GLU A 73 -9.04 -22.50 -15.31
N THR A 74 -10.11 -21.88 -14.81
CA THR A 74 -10.00 -20.56 -14.16
C THR A 74 -9.42 -20.67 -12.74
N LEU A 75 -9.90 -21.61 -11.93
CA LEU A 75 -9.53 -21.79 -10.52
C LEU A 75 -9.48 -23.26 -10.13
N ASP A 76 -8.35 -23.70 -9.60
CA ASP A 76 -8.25 -24.93 -8.80
C ASP A 76 -8.28 -24.56 -7.30
N TRP A 77 -9.37 -24.92 -6.64
CA TRP A 77 -9.60 -24.76 -5.20
C TRP A 77 -9.78 -26.13 -4.50
N SER A 78 -9.13 -27.17 -5.02
CA SER A 78 -9.25 -28.55 -4.50
C SER A 78 -8.51 -28.75 -3.18
N ASN A 79 -7.56 -27.87 -2.83
CA ASN A 79 -6.75 -27.92 -1.60
C ASN A 79 -6.76 -26.58 -0.85
N PRO A 80 -7.89 -26.13 -0.29
CA PRO A 80 -7.94 -24.88 0.46
C PRO A 80 -6.97 -24.90 1.67
N PRO A 81 -6.31 -23.77 2.02
CA PRO A 81 -6.45 -22.45 1.40
C PRO A 81 -5.46 -22.14 0.26
N PHE A 82 -4.90 -23.14 -0.39
CA PHE A 82 -3.94 -23.00 -1.47
C PHE A 82 -4.66 -22.91 -2.82
N ALA A 83 -4.87 -21.68 -3.30
CA ALA A 83 -5.50 -21.44 -4.59
C ALA A 83 -4.49 -21.51 -5.74
N LYS A 84 -4.93 -22.02 -6.89
CA LYS A 84 -4.22 -21.89 -8.17
C LYS A 84 -5.15 -21.28 -9.20
N TRP A 85 -4.68 -20.25 -9.87
CA TRP A 85 -5.45 -19.55 -10.87
C TRP A 85 -4.83 -19.71 -12.25
N PHE A 86 -5.66 -20.13 -13.23
CA PHE A 86 -5.22 -20.33 -14.61
C PHE A 86 -4.04 -21.30 -14.74
N ALA A 87 -4.01 -22.35 -13.92
CA ALA A 87 -2.83 -23.20 -13.70
C ALA A 87 -2.32 -23.94 -14.94
N ASP A 88 -3.19 -24.18 -15.92
CA ASP A 88 -2.87 -24.81 -17.20
C ASP A 88 -2.50 -23.80 -18.31
N GLY A 89 -2.50 -22.50 -18.00
CA GLY A 89 -2.07 -21.44 -18.89
C GLY A 89 -0.59 -21.12 -18.75
N GLU A 90 0.00 -20.58 -19.84
CA GLU A 90 1.38 -20.11 -19.85
C GLU A 90 1.48 -18.70 -20.43
N LEU A 91 2.27 -17.84 -19.79
CA LEU A 91 2.53 -16.47 -20.23
C LEU A 91 3.91 -16.01 -19.81
N ASN A 92 4.35 -14.88 -20.36
CA ASN A 92 5.48 -14.12 -19.81
C ASN A 92 4.97 -12.75 -19.32
N VAL A 93 5.22 -12.42 -18.05
CA VAL A 93 4.76 -11.16 -17.46
C VAL A 93 5.44 -9.95 -18.11
N ALA A 94 6.75 -10.00 -18.37
CA ALA A 94 7.46 -8.91 -19.02
C ALA A 94 7.00 -8.69 -20.46
N TYR A 95 6.71 -9.76 -21.22
CA TYR A 95 6.12 -9.67 -22.54
C TYR A 95 4.79 -8.90 -22.50
N ASN A 96 3.93 -9.22 -21.54
CA ASN A 96 2.64 -8.55 -21.37
C ASN A 96 2.78 -7.08 -20.98
N CYS A 97 3.83 -6.72 -20.25
CA CYS A 97 4.08 -5.34 -19.82
C CYS A 97 4.79 -4.50 -20.88
N VAL A 98 5.52 -5.11 -21.84
CA VAL A 98 6.43 -4.38 -22.72
C VAL A 98 6.27 -4.78 -24.19
N ASP A 99 6.65 -6.02 -24.53
CA ASP A 99 6.82 -6.47 -25.92
C ASP A 99 5.55 -6.36 -26.73
N ARG A 100 4.41 -6.80 -26.19
CA ARG A 100 3.12 -6.79 -26.90
C ARG A 100 2.67 -5.38 -27.32
N HIS A 101 3.06 -4.36 -26.54
CA HIS A 101 2.74 -2.98 -26.89
C HIS A 101 3.59 -2.48 -28.05
N VAL A 102 4.86 -2.87 -28.11
CA VAL A 102 5.74 -2.58 -29.26
C VAL A 102 5.23 -3.29 -30.51
N GLU A 103 4.88 -4.57 -30.39
CA GLU A 103 4.30 -5.37 -31.48
C GLU A 103 2.96 -4.84 -31.99
N ALA A 104 2.16 -4.25 -31.09
CA ALA A 104 0.91 -3.56 -31.44
C ALA A 104 1.09 -2.18 -32.09
N GLY A 105 2.34 -1.74 -32.30
CA GLY A 105 2.64 -0.45 -32.92
C GLY A 105 2.71 0.73 -31.97
N ASN A 106 2.72 0.49 -30.65
CA ASN A 106 2.81 1.52 -29.61
C ASN A 106 4.24 1.72 -29.09
N GLY A 107 5.26 1.29 -29.84
CA GLY A 107 6.65 1.37 -29.41
C GLY A 107 7.14 2.79 -29.10
N ASP A 108 6.63 3.79 -29.80
CA ASP A 108 6.99 5.21 -29.60
C ASP A 108 6.25 5.87 -28.42
N ARG A 109 5.23 5.22 -27.84
CA ARG A 109 4.53 5.71 -26.65
C ARG A 109 5.49 5.74 -25.47
N VAL A 110 5.49 6.83 -24.73
CA VAL A 110 6.26 6.91 -23.48
C VAL A 110 5.65 5.98 -22.44
N ALA A 111 6.45 5.04 -21.94
CA ALA A 111 6.08 4.18 -20.83
C ALA A 111 6.35 4.88 -19.49
N ILE A 112 7.50 5.52 -19.35
CA ILE A 112 7.95 6.16 -18.11
C ILE A 112 8.51 7.54 -18.38
N HIS A 113 7.93 8.57 -17.76
CA HIS A 113 8.56 9.85 -17.51
C HIS A 113 9.27 9.78 -16.17
N PHE A 114 10.58 9.65 -16.17
CA PHE A 114 11.39 9.72 -14.96
C PHE A 114 11.73 11.16 -14.62
N GLU A 115 11.58 11.50 -13.33
CA GLU A 115 11.96 12.78 -12.74
C GLU A 115 12.82 12.53 -11.50
N GLY A 116 14.06 12.98 -11.52
CA GLY A 116 14.97 12.91 -10.37
C GLY A 116 14.81 14.13 -9.44
N GLU A 117 15.10 13.97 -8.17
CA GLU A 117 15.06 15.07 -7.20
C GLU A 117 16.02 16.21 -7.56
N PRO A 118 17.24 15.96 -8.13
CA PRO A 118 18.12 17.03 -8.62
C PRO A 118 17.59 17.81 -9.85
N GLY A 119 16.49 17.35 -10.47
CA GLY A 119 15.90 17.97 -11.65
C GLY A 119 16.32 17.30 -12.97
N ASP A 120 17.09 16.23 -12.94
CA ASP A 120 17.34 15.38 -14.09
C ASP A 120 16.06 14.64 -14.49
N SER A 121 15.85 14.43 -15.77
CA SER A 121 14.67 13.76 -16.29
C SER A 121 14.99 12.90 -17.50
N ARG A 122 14.15 11.88 -17.70
CA ARG A 122 14.26 10.96 -18.83
C ARG A 122 12.88 10.49 -19.25
N ALA A 123 12.59 10.48 -20.54
CA ALA A 123 11.44 9.81 -21.11
C ALA A 123 11.90 8.48 -21.69
N ILE A 124 11.23 7.38 -21.35
CA ILE A 124 11.52 6.03 -21.84
C ILE A 124 10.28 5.54 -22.56
N THR A 125 10.42 5.29 -23.87
CA THR A 125 9.37 4.71 -24.69
C THR A 125 9.22 3.21 -24.43
N TYR A 126 8.12 2.58 -24.87
CA TYR A 126 7.97 1.13 -24.78
C TYR A 126 9.04 0.38 -25.58
N ALA A 127 9.48 0.91 -26.73
CA ALA A 127 10.56 0.34 -27.49
C ALA A 127 11.90 0.39 -26.73
N GLU A 128 12.25 1.56 -26.16
CA GLU A 128 13.46 1.71 -25.34
C GLU A 128 13.39 0.84 -24.09
N LEU A 129 12.21 0.76 -23.42
CA LEU A 129 12.01 -0.11 -22.25
C LEU A 129 12.22 -1.58 -22.60
N LYS A 130 11.73 -2.03 -23.77
CA LYS A 130 11.97 -3.39 -24.28
C LYS A 130 13.47 -3.67 -24.44
N ASP A 131 14.20 -2.74 -25.05
CA ASP A 131 15.64 -2.89 -25.27
C ASP A 131 16.40 -2.96 -23.94
N GLU A 132 16.08 -2.10 -22.98
CA GLU A 132 16.74 -2.07 -21.68
C GLU A 132 16.41 -3.31 -20.84
N VAL A 133 15.14 -3.75 -20.83
CA VAL A 133 14.74 -4.99 -20.15
C VAL A 133 15.43 -6.21 -20.78
N SER A 134 15.55 -6.25 -22.09
CA SER A 134 16.24 -7.34 -22.79
C SER A 134 17.73 -7.37 -22.45
N ARG A 135 18.41 -6.21 -22.44
CA ARG A 135 19.82 -6.10 -22.03
C ARG A 135 20.02 -6.51 -20.58
N ALA A 136 19.11 -6.09 -19.67
CA ALA A 136 19.17 -6.47 -18.27
C ALA A 136 18.93 -7.98 -18.07
N ALA A 137 17.98 -8.57 -18.80
CA ALA A 137 17.73 -10.02 -18.80
C ALA A 137 18.95 -10.81 -19.25
N ASN A 138 19.58 -10.40 -20.36
CA ASN A 138 20.82 -11.00 -20.84
C ASN A 138 21.97 -10.84 -19.84
N ALA A 139 22.07 -9.68 -19.17
CA ALA A 139 23.08 -9.44 -18.14
C ALA A 139 22.90 -10.36 -16.92
N LEU A 140 21.66 -10.53 -16.44
CA LEU A 140 21.36 -11.46 -15.35
C LEU A 140 21.69 -12.91 -15.74
N THR A 141 21.39 -13.30 -16.96
CA THR A 141 21.73 -14.63 -17.50
C THR A 141 23.25 -14.82 -17.57
N GLU A 142 24.01 -13.81 -18.00
CA GLU A 142 25.49 -13.84 -18.00
C GLU A 142 26.06 -14.02 -16.58
N LEU A 143 25.40 -13.43 -15.58
CA LEU A 143 25.73 -13.60 -14.16
C LEU A 143 25.22 -14.92 -13.56
N GLY A 144 24.71 -15.83 -14.38
CA GLY A 144 24.30 -17.18 -13.98
C GLY A 144 22.89 -17.25 -13.36
N VAL A 145 22.06 -16.21 -13.45
CA VAL A 145 20.66 -16.27 -13.01
C VAL A 145 19.84 -17.09 -13.99
N VAL A 146 19.09 -18.06 -13.47
CA VAL A 146 18.24 -18.95 -14.26
C VAL A 146 16.79 -18.95 -13.70
N LYS A 147 15.87 -19.56 -14.45
CA LYS A 147 14.48 -19.80 -14.01
C LYS A 147 14.46 -20.40 -12.61
N GLY A 148 13.65 -19.80 -11.72
CA GLY A 148 13.47 -20.24 -10.34
C GLY A 148 14.50 -19.67 -9.34
N ASP A 149 15.55 -18.98 -9.80
CA ASP A 149 16.43 -18.22 -8.90
C ASP A 149 15.73 -16.99 -8.31
N ARG A 150 16.27 -16.43 -7.23
CA ARG A 150 15.81 -15.19 -6.62
C ARG A 150 16.88 -14.11 -6.75
N VAL A 151 16.41 -12.90 -7.06
CA VAL A 151 17.23 -11.70 -7.20
C VAL A 151 16.73 -10.64 -6.22
N ALA A 152 17.59 -10.19 -5.32
CA ALA A 152 17.25 -9.10 -4.42
C ALA A 152 17.48 -7.75 -5.12
N VAL A 153 16.53 -6.82 -4.98
CA VAL A 153 16.60 -5.47 -5.57
C VAL A 153 16.54 -4.44 -4.45
N TYR A 154 17.60 -3.65 -4.31
CA TYR A 154 17.72 -2.58 -3.33
C TYR A 154 18.12 -1.28 -4.03
N LEU A 155 17.15 -0.64 -4.66
CA LEU A 155 17.32 0.54 -5.51
C LEU A 155 16.44 1.71 -5.04
N PRO A 156 16.83 2.96 -5.34
CA PRO A 156 15.94 4.10 -5.21
C PRO A 156 14.87 4.08 -6.31
N MET A 157 13.96 5.06 -6.31
CA MET A 157 12.89 5.20 -7.30
C MET A 157 13.41 5.66 -8.66
N ILE A 158 14.19 4.82 -9.32
CA ILE A 158 14.78 5.05 -10.64
C ILE A 158 14.29 4.01 -11.65
N PRO A 159 14.32 4.28 -12.95
CA PRO A 159 13.84 3.36 -13.99
C PRO A 159 14.48 1.98 -13.93
N GLU A 160 15.75 1.89 -13.55
CA GLU A 160 16.48 0.64 -13.42
C GLU A 160 15.83 -0.32 -12.42
N ALA A 161 15.07 0.19 -11.44
CA ALA A 161 14.32 -0.66 -10.52
C ALA A 161 13.17 -1.40 -11.23
N ALA A 162 12.40 -0.72 -12.05
CA ALA A 162 11.34 -1.34 -12.87
C ALA A 162 11.95 -2.27 -13.94
N ILE A 163 13.05 -1.86 -14.56
CA ILE A 163 13.76 -2.67 -15.55
C ILE A 163 14.27 -3.96 -14.92
N ALA A 164 14.85 -3.90 -13.71
CA ALA A 164 15.33 -5.08 -12.99
C ALA A 164 14.20 -6.06 -12.66
N MET A 165 13.04 -5.57 -12.19
CA MET A 165 11.86 -6.41 -11.91
C MET A 165 11.35 -7.09 -13.17
N LEU A 166 11.23 -6.35 -14.26
CA LEU A 166 10.79 -6.89 -15.57
C LEU A 166 11.82 -7.87 -16.17
N ALA A 167 13.11 -7.61 -16.01
CA ALA A 167 14.16 -8.52 -16.46
C ALA A 167 14.11 -9.86 -15.72
N CYS A 168 13.90 -9.83 -14.39
CA CYS A 168 13.68 -11.04 -13.60
C CYS A 168 12.44 -11.81 -14.09
N ALA A 169 11.31 -11.13 -14.24
CA ALA A 169 10.08 -11.74 -14.76
C ALA A 169 10.26 -12.34 -16.16
N ARG A 170 11.09 -11.70 -17.01
CA ARG A 170 11.36 -12.14 -18.38
C ARG A 170 12.09 -13.48 -18.45
N ILE A 171 13.02 -13.73 -17.52
CA ILE A 171 13.81 -14.97 -17.46
C ILE A 171 13.27 -16.00 -16.46
N GLY A 172 12.14 -15.73 -15.81
CA GLY A 172 11.53 -16.62 -14.82
C GLY A 172 12.26 -16.67 -13.48
N ALA A 173 13.02 -15.63 -13.13
CA ALA A 173 13.55 -15.44 -11.79
C ALA A 173 12.57 -14.65 -10.93
N ALA A 174 12.40 -15.04 -9.66
CA ALA A 174 11.59 -14.27 -8.73
C ALA A 174 12.41 -13.12 -8.15
N HIS A 175 11.89 -11.89 -8.22
CA HIS A 175 12.56 -10.78 -7.54
C HIS A 175 12.07 -10.60 -6.10
N SER A 176 12.94 -10.05 -5.25
CA SER A 176 12.61 -9.61 -3.90
C SER A 176 13.10 -8.18 -3.73
N VAL A 177 12.17 -7.23 -3.83
CA VAL A 177 12.50 -5.80 -3.69
C VAL A 177 12.55 -5.45 -2.21
N VAL A 178 13.65 -4.84 -1.81
CA VAL A 178 13.88 -4.32 -0.47
C VAL A 178 13.82 -2.81 -0.53
N PHE A 179 13.03 -2.19 0.33
CA PHE A 179 12.89 -0.74 0.38
C PHE A 179 14.25 -0.04 0.58
N GLY A 180 14.58 0.93 -0.29
CA GLY A 180 15.88 1.63 -0.38
C GLY A 180 16.32 2.43 0.86
N GLY A 181 15.67 2.21 1.97
CA GLY A 181 15.96 2.85 3.24
C GLY A 181 16.14 1.87 4.40
N PHE A 182 16.09 0.57 4.17
CA PHE A 182 16.29 -0.42 5.22
C PHE A 182 17.76 -0.54 5.62
N SER A 183 17.97 -0.98 6.88
CA SER A 183 19.31 -1.25 7.42
C SER A 183 19.94 -2.49 6.80
N ALA A 184 21.26 -2.62 6.94
CA ALA A 184 22.00 -3.80 6.49
C ALA A 184 21.43 -5.11 7.08
N ASP A 185 21.02 -5.10 8.35
CA ASP A 185 20.41 -6.28 9.00
C ASP A 185 19.07 -6.66 8.34
N ALA A 186 18.26 -5.67 8.01
CA ALA A 186 16.98 -5.90 7.34
C ALA A 186 17.17 -6.42 5.89
N ILE A 187 18.19 -5.93 5.19
CA ILE A 187 18.60 -6.42 3.87
C ILE A 187 19.10 -7.88 3.98
N ALA A 188 20.02 -8.14 4.90
CA ALA A 188 20.60 -9.47 5.12
C ALA A 188 19.55 -10.53 5.46
N ALA A 189 18.59 -10.18 6.33
CA ALA A 189 17.51 -11.09 6.71
C ALA A 189 16.66 -11.53 5.50
N ARG A 190 16.33 -10.58 4.60
CA ARG A 190 15.52 -10.84 3.40
C ARG A 190 16.28 -11.64 2.34
N ILE A 191 17.54 -11.27 2.09
CA ILE A 191 18.39 -12.00 1.16
C ILE A 191 18.54 -13.46 1.60
N ARG A 192 18.78 -13.69 2.90
CA ARG A 192 18.96 -15.03 3.46
C ARG A 192 17.68 -15.85 3.39
N ASP A 193 16.54 -15.27 3.76
CA ASP A 193 15.25 -15.97 3.75
C ASP A 193 14.78 -16.29 2.32
N ALA A 194 14.99 -15.37 1.37
CA ALA A 194 14.71 -15.59 -0.06
C ALA A 194 15.75 -16.48 -0.74
N GLU A 195 16.91 -16.76 -0.12
CA GLU A 195 18.05 -17.42 -0.74
C GLU A 195 18.45 -16.76 -2.06
N ALA A 196 18.55 -15.43 -2.07
CA ALA A 196 18.86 -14.68 -3.27
C ALA A 196 20.30 -14.96 -3.72
N LYS A 197 20.50 -15.01 -5.05
CA LYS A 197 21.77 -15.29 -5.70
C LYS A 197 22.52 -14.03 -6.12
N VAL A 198 21.78 -13.02 -6.54
CA VAL A 198 22.28 -11.73 -7.01
C VAL A 198 21.58 -10.61 -6.25
N VAL A 199 22.32 -9.53 -5.95
CA VAL A 199 21.77 -8.28 -5.44
C VAL A 199 21.95 -7.19 -6.48
N ILE A 200 20.89 -6.46 -6.80
CA ILE A 200 20.93 -5.26 -7.63
C ILE A 200 20.77 -4.05 -6.72
N THR A 201 21.74 -3.13 -6.75
CA THR A 201 21.75 -1.91 -5.93
C THR A 201 22.26 -0.72 -6.72
N ALA A 202 22.41 0.44 -6.06
CA ALA A 202 23.02 1.64 -6.62
C ALA A 202 24.18 2.13 -5.71
N ASP A 203 25.07 2.94 -6.28
CA ASP A 203 26.05 3.68 -5.48
C ASP A 203 25.36 4.55 -4.43
N GLY A 204 24.24 5.16 -4.76
CA GLY A 204 23.43 5.97 -3.89
C GLY A 204 22.07 6.32 -4.51
N GLY A 205 21.33 7.21 -3.83
CA GLY A 205 20.08 7.80 -4.30
C GLY A 205 19.95 9.22 -3.77
N TYR A 206 19.03 10.01 -4.33
CA TYR A 206 18.78 11.37 -3.90
C TYR A 206 17.54 11.44 -3.01
N ARG A 207 17.69 12.13 -1.88
CA ARG A 207 16.57 12.39 -0.95
C ARG A 207 16.81 13.63 -0.11
N LYS A 208 15.82 14.51 -0.02
CA LYS A 208 15.89 15.79 0.73
C LYS A 208 17.08 16.65 0.31
N GLY A 209 17.32 16.76 -0.99
CA GLY A 209 18.39 17.57 -1.58
C GLY A 209 19.80 17.02 -1.37
N LYS A 210 19.94 15.76 -0.94
CA LYS A 210 21.24 15.15 -0.67
C LYS A 210 21.37 13.78 -1.32
N ALA A 211 22.58 13.47 -1.80
CA ALA A 211 22.96 12.13 -2.17
C ALA A 211 23.20 11.28 -0.90
N SER A 212 22.58 10.13 -0.84
CA SER A 212 22.75 9.13 0.24
C SER A 212 23.30 7.85 -0.33
N ALA A 213 24.39 7.33 0.24
CA ALA A 213 25.01 6.08 -0.20
C ALA A 213 24.10 4.88 0.14
N LEU A 214 23.92 3.96 -0.81
CA LEU A 214 23.18 2.71 -0.64
C LEU A 214 24.08 1.48 -0.58
N LYS A 215 25.10 1.43 -1.41
CA LYS A 215 26.01 0.28 -1.51
C LYS A 215 26.66 -0.14 -0.18
N PRO A 216 27.08 0.76 0.73
CA PRO A 216 27.67 0.35 2.00
C PRO A 216 26.77 -0.54 2.87
N ALA A 217 25.44 -0.30 2.87
CA ALA A 217 24.49 -1.16 3.58
C ALA A 217 24.36 -2.54 2.92
N VAL A 218 24.44 -2.61 1.59
CA VAL A 218 24.49 -3.88 0.85
C VAL A 218 25.79 -4.62 1.12
N ASP A 219 26.94 -3.95 1.09
CA ASP A 219 28.22 -4.57 1.37
C ASP A 219 28.29 -5.19 2.77
N ASP A 220 27.78 -4.47 3.79
CA ASP A 220 27.67 -5.00 5.14
C ASP A 220 26.71 -6.21 5.20
N ALA A 221 25.56 -6.14 4.54
CA ALA A 221 24.60 -7.25 4.49
C ALA A 221 25.19 -8.51 3.84
N VAL A 222 25.77 -8.37 2.64
CA VAL A 222 26.28 -9.51 1.87
C VAL A 222 27.59 -10.09 2.44
N SER A 223 28.35 -9.32 3.23
CA SER A 223 29.53 -9.85 3.93
C SER A 223 29.22 -10.99 4.90
N ARG A 224 27.96 -11.18 5.23
CA ARG A 224 27.43 -12.18 6.19
C ARG A 224 26.63 -13.29 5.49
N ILE A 225 26.68 -13.37 4.15
CA ILE A 225 25.83 -14.26 3.35
C ILE A 225 26.67 -14.90 2.25
N ASP A 226 26.77 -16.22 2.27
CA ASP A 226 27.60 -16.97 1.32
C ASP A 226 26.89 -17.23 -0.02
N SER A 227 25.55 -17.06 -0.12
CA SER A 227 24.80 -17.35 -1.34
C SER A 227 24.91 -16.29 -2.44
N ILE A 228 25.40 -15.08 -2.10
CA ILE A 228 25.49 -13.97 -3.07
C ILE A 228 26.75 -14.11 -3.90
N GLU A 229 26.55 -14.36 -5.19
CA GLU A 229 27.64 -14.50 -6.16
C GLU A 229 28.04 -13.14 -6.76
N HIS A 230 27.04 -12.27 -7.04
CA HIS A 230 27.26 -10.98 -7.67
C HIS A 230 26.44 -9.85 -7.03
N VAL A 231 27.02 -8.65 -7.01
CA VAL A 231 26.34 -7.38 -6.68
C VAL A 231 26.40 -6.48 -7.91
N LEU A 232 25.23 -6.24 -8.52
CA LEU A 232 25.08 -5.40 -9.69
C LEU A 232 24.77 -3.97 -9.26
N VAL A 233 25.61 -3.00 -9.64
CA VAL A 233 25.59 -1.63 -9.09
C VAL A 233 25.22 -0.61 -10.15
N VAL A 234 24.11 0.10 -9.94
CA VAL A 234 23.71 1.25 -10.76
C VAL A 234 24.49 2.49 -10.31
N ARG A 235 25.07 3.23 -11.25
CA ARG A 235 25.70 4.52 -10.98
C ARG A 235 24.66 5.62 -11.03
N ARG A 236 24.09 5.99 -9.87
CA ARG A 236 23.05 7.03 -9.76
C ARG A 236 23.61 8.37 -9.30
N THR A 237 24.44 8.37 -8.27
CA THR A 237 24.94 9.61 -7.64
C THR A 237 26.38 9.94 -8.03
N GLY A 238 27.12 8.98 -8.54
CA GLY A 238 28.52 9.14 -8.87
C GLY A 238 29.45 9.20 -7.66
N GLN A 239 28.95 8.83 -6.47
CA GLN A 239 29.78 8.76 -5.26
C GLN A 239 30.82 7.66 -5.36
N ASP A 240 31.97 7.87 -4.74
CA ASP A 240 32.93 6.80 -4.52
C ASP A 240 32.31 5.70 -3.67
N THR A 241 32.47 4.46 -4.09
CA THR A 241 31.94 3.30 -3.38
C THR A 241 33.01 2.21 -3.27
N ALA A 242 33.00 1.48 -2.16
CA ALA A 242 33.86 0.31 -2.00
C ALA A 242 33.53 -0.73 -3.09
N TRP A 243 34.57 -1.43 -3.55
CA TRP A 243 34.43 -2.38 -4.64
C TRP A 243 35.11 -3.71 -4.30
N THR A 244 34.37 -4.79 -4.48
CA THR A 244 34.90 -6.15 -4.32
C THR A 244 35.08 -6.77 -5.69
N GLU A 245 36.33 -6.94 -6.10
CA GLU A 245 36.68 -7.51 -7.40
C GLU A 245 36.14 -8.94 -7.53
N GLY A 246 35.58 -9.26 -8.71
CA GLY A 246 34.99 -10.57 -9.00
C GLY A 246 33.53 -10.73 -8.50
N ARG A 247 33.08 -9.93 -7.54
CA ARG A 247 31.68 -9.91 -7.05
C ARG A 247 30.88 -8.74 -7.62
N ASP A 248 31.47 -7.54 -7.56
CA ASP A 248 30.76 -6.30 -7.92
C ASP A 248 30.89 -6.02 -9.41
N VAL A 249 29.76 -5.66 -10.04
CA VAL A 249 29.68 -5.39 -11.48
C VAL A 249 28.87 -4.10 -11.70
N TRP A 250 29.39 -3.19 -12.53
CA TRP A 250 28.63 -2.00 -12.91
C TRP A 250 27.48 -2.34 -13.86
N TRP A 251 26.26 -1.91 -13.51
CA TRP A 251 25.06 -2.08 -14.33
C TRP A 251 25.25 -1.58 -15.76
N HIS A 252 25.73 -0.35 -15.92
CA HIS A 252 25.90 0.29 -17.23
C HIS A 252 26.98 -0.40 -18.08
N GLU A 253 27.99 -1.03 -17.49
CA GLU A 253 29.03 -1.74 -18.23
C GLU A 253 28.55 -3.11 -18.72
N ILE A 254 27.89 -3.87 -17.84
CA ILE A 254 27.40 -5.19 -18.22
C ILE A 254 26.23 -5.09 -19.22
N THR A 255 25.28 -4.17 -19.04
CA THR A 255 24.14 -4.00 -19.93
C THR A 255 24.54 -3.44 -21.30
N ALA A 256 25.52 -2.52 -21.35
CA ALA A 256 26.00 -1.94 -22.62
C ALA A 256 26.55 -2.96 -23.61
N ARG A 257 27.13 -4.06 -23.11
CA ARG A 257 27.68 -5.13 -23.97
C ARG A 257 26.67 -6.21 -24.34
N GLN A 258 25.43 -6.16 -23.78
CA GLN A 258 24.39 -7.13 -24.08
C GLN A 258 23.61 -6.77 -25.33
N SER A 259 23.04 -7.81 -25.97
CA SER A 259 22.05 -7.63 -27.04
C SER A 259 20.79 -6.96 -26.49
N ALA A 260 20.20 -6.07 -27.29
CA ALA A 260 18.84 -5.56 -27.05
C ALA A 260 17.76 -6.60 -27.43
N GLU A 261 18.17 -7.73 -28.00
CA GLU A 261 17.27 -8.83 -28.34
C GLU A 261 17.33 -9.91 -27.25
N HIS A 262 16.18 -10.29 -26.75
CA HIS A 262 15.97 -11.42 -25.85
C HIS A 262 14.56 -11.96 -26.06
N THR A 263 14.43 -13.23 -26.41
CA THR A 263 13.13 -13.87 -26.56
C THR A 263 12.55 -14.21 -25.19
N PRO A 264 11.37 -13.64 -24.80
CA PRO A 264 10.74 -13.98 -23.54
C PRO A 264 10.19 -15.41 -23.59
N GLU A 265 10.62 -16.26 -22.66
CA GLU A 265 10.10 -17.62 -22.50
C GLU A 265 8.79 -17.59 -21.73
N ALA A 266 7.79 -18.39 -22.15
CA ALA A 266 6.54 -18.54 -21.42
C ALA A 266 6.73 -19.44 -20.19
N PHE A 267 6.06 -19.07 -19.10
CA PHE A 267 6.03 -19.84 -17.86
C PHE A 267 4.60 -20.12 -17.44
N GLU A 268 4.40 -21.19 -16.67
CA GLU A 268 3.11 -21.52 -16.06
C GLU A 268 2.54 -20.33 -15.30
N ALA A 269 1.22 -20.14 -15.30
CA ALA A 269 0.56 -19.05 -14.60
C ALA A 269 0.88 -19.01 -13.09
N GLU A 270 1.15 -20.16 -12.49
CA GLU A 270 1.55 -20.29 -11.08
C GLU A 270 3.08 -20.19 -10.86
N HIS A 271 3.84 -19.85 -11.89
CA HIS A 271 5.28 -19.60 -11.73
C HIS A 271 5.53 -18.41 -10.80
N PRO A 272 6.42 -18.52 -9.79
CA PRO A 272 6.77 -17.43 -8.88
C PRO A 272 7.21 -16.16 -9.60
N LEU A 273 6.61 -15.03 -9.25
CA LEU A 273 6.94 -13.72 -9.81
C LEU A 273 7.78 -12.90 -8.83
N PHE A 274 7.34 -12.81 -7.59
CA PHE A 274 8.09 -12.09 -6.56
C PHE A 274 7.78 -12.57 -5.14
N ILE A 275 8.72 -12.25 -4.24
CA ILE A 275 8.59 -12.41 -2.79
C ILE A 275 8.74 -11.04 -2.15
N LEU A 276 7.67 -10.53 -1.52
CA LEU A 276 7.71 -9.24 -0.87
C LEU A 276 7.51 -9.38 0.65
N TYR A 277 8.46 -8.84 1.41
CA TYR A 277 8.48 -8.98 2.86
C TYR A 277 7.65 -7.93 3.57
N THR A 278 6.72 -8.38 4.40
CA THR A 278 5.94 -7.53 5.31
C THR A 278 6.40 -7.72 6.76
N SER A 279 6.14 -6.70 7.61
CA SER A 279 6.38 -6.81 9.04
C SER A 279 5.45 -7.86 9.66
N GLY A 280 6.01 -8.81 10.41
CA GLY A 280 5.22 -9.77 11.19
C GLY A 280 5.02 -9.29 12.62
N THR A 281 3.90 -9.64 13.23
CA THR A 281 3.63 -9.40 14.67
C THR A 281 4.62 -10.12 15.58
N THR A 282 5.25 -11.19 15.11
CA THR A 282 6.23 -12.02 15.83
C THR A 282 7.69 -11.58 15.63
N GLY A 283 7.95 -10.45 14.99
CA GLY A 283 9.31 -9.93 14.75
C GLY A 283 10.01 -10.48 13.49
N LYS A 284 9.74 -11.72 13.05
CA LYS A 284 10.27 -12.24 11.78
C LYS A 284 9.43 -11.76 10.61
N PRO A 285 10.02 -11.11 9.58
CA PRO A 285 9.28 -10.72 8.36
C PRO A 285 8.61 -11.92 7.69
N LYS A 286 7.47 -11.67 7.03
CA LYS A 286 6.75 -12.65 6.21
C LYS A 286 7.07 -12.41 4.75
N GLY A 287 7.65 -13.37 4.06
CA GLY A 287 7.87 -13.34 2.62
C GLY A 287 6.58 -13.72 1.89
N ILE A 288 5.84 -12.75 1.40
CA ILE A 288 4.59 -12.97 0.66
C ILE A 288 4.91 -13.38 -0.77
N LEU A 289 4.52 -14.60 -1.14
CA LEU A 289 4.73 -15.13 -2.48
C LEU A 289 3.56 -14.81 -3.40
N HIS A 290 3.85 -14.16 -4.52
CA HIS A 290 2.92 -13.98 -5.65
C HIS A 290 3.41 -14.70 -6.90
N THR A 291 2.45 -15.25 -7.66
CA THR A 291 2.66 -15.94 -8.94
C THR A 291 2.20 -15.09 -10.11
N SER A 292 2.46 -15.52 -11.34
CA SER A 292 2.41 -14.67 -12.53
C SER A 292 1.00 -14.39 -13.06
N GLY A 293 0.24 -15.43 -13.41
CA GLY A 293 -0.98 -15.30 -14.23
C GLY A 293 -2.13 -14.61 -13.50
N GLY A 294 -2.53 -15.13 -12.33
CA GLY A 294 -3.63 -14.58 -11.55
C GLY A 294 -3.34 -13.17 -11.05
N TYR A 295 -2.12 -12.94 -10.57
CA TYR A 295 -1.69 -11.63 -10.11
C TYR A 295 -1.77 -10.57 -11.22
N LEU A 296 -1.19 -10.86 -12.40
CA LEU A 296 -1.20 -9.90 -13.51
C LEU A 296 -2.62 -9.65 -14.04
N THR A 297 -3.47 -10.69 -14.11
CA THR A 297 -4.86 -10.56 -14.53
C THR A 297 -5.62 -9.56 -13.65
N GLN A 298 -5.60 -9.75 -12.34
CA GLN A 298 -6.33 -8.87 -11.43
C GLN A 298 -5.71 -7.48 -11.35
N THR A 299 -4.39 -7.38 -11.34
CA THR A 299 -3.69 -6.10 -11.27
C THR A 299 -3.96 -5.25 -12.51
N ALA A 300 -3.93 -5.85 -13.71
CA ALA A 300 -4.27 -5.17 -14.96
C ALA A 300 -5.74 -4.73 -14.98
N TYR A 301 -6.66 -5.62 -14.57
CA TYR A 301 -8.08 -5.29 -14.51
C TYR A 301 -8.36 -4.14 -13.53
N THR A 302 -7.88 -4.23 -12.31
CA THR A 302 -8.17 -3.22 -11.28
C THR A 302 -7.55 -1.87 -11.60
N HIS A 303 -6.35 -1.83 -12.17
CA HIS A 303 -5.74 -0.59 -12.66
C HIS A 303 -6.59 0.07 -13.76
N HIS A 304 -7.09 -0.73 -14.72
CA HIS A 304 -7.97 -0.26 -15.78
C HIS A 304 -9.32 0.24 -15.25
N ALA A 305 -9.92 -0.50 -14.31
CA ALA A 305 -11.27 -0.24 -13.81
C ALA A 305 -11.31 0.92 -12.79
N VAL A 306 -10.44 0.89 -11.78
CA VAL A 306 -10.45 1.84 -10.66
C VAL A 306 -9.96 3.22 -11.08
N PHE A 307 -9.06 3.31 -12.03
CA PHE A 307 -8.58 4.59 -12.56
C PHE A 307 -9.25 5.01 -13.87
N ASP A 308 -10.18 4.21 -14.37
CA ASP A 308 -10.83 4.45 -15.68
C ASP A 308 -9.79 4.78 -16.77
N LEU A 309 -8.67 4.06 -16.78
CA LEU A 309 -7.51 4.36 -17.60
C LEU A 309 -7.82 4.41 -19.10
N LYS A 310 -7.38 5.48 -19.76
CA LYS A 310 -7.38 5.67 -21.22
C LYS A 310 -5.91 5.74 -21.69
N PRO A 311 -5.30 4.63 -22.11
CA PRO A 311 -3.85 4.58 -22.39
C PRO A 311 -3.38 5.57 -23.47
N GLU A 312 -4.30 6.00 -24.35
CA GLU A 312 -4.00 6.92 -25.44
C GLU A 312 -3.86 8.38 -25.00
N SER A 313 -4.43 8.74 -23.84
CA SER A 313 -4.53 10.14 -23.41
C SER A 313 -4.13 10.38 -21.96
N ASP A 314 -4.13 9.33 -21.13
CA ASP A 314 -3.82 9.49 -19.71
C ASP A 314 -2.31 9.51 -19.45
N VAL A 315 -1.93 10.33 -18.49
CA VAL A 315 -0.64 10.26 -17.79
C VAL A 315 -0.94 9.91 -16.33
N TYR A 316 -0.53 8.74 -15.94
CA TYR A 316 -0.77 8.18 -14.61
C TYR A 316 0.43 8.45 -13.70
N TRP A 317 0.18 8.83 -12.46
CA TRP A 317 1.24 8.94 -11.46
C TRP A 317 0.85 8.30 -10.13
N CYS A 318 1.54 7.23 -9.77
CA CYS A 318 1.51 6.67 -8.42
C CYS A 318 2.75 7.15 -7.65
N THR A 319 2.52 7.78 -6.50
CA THR A 319 3.60 8.35 -5.69
C THR A 319 4.19 7.39 -4.65
N ALA A 320 3.81 6.12 -4.70
CA ALA A 320 4.35 5.09 -3.83
C ALA A 320 5.79 4.73 -4.18
N ASP A 321 6.43 3.98 -3.30
CA ASP A 321 7.77 3.45 -3.51
C ASP A 321 7.71 2.01 -4.03
N ILE A 322 8.66 1.66 -4.91
CA ILE A 322 8.76 0.32 -5.52
C ILE A 322 9.05 -0.77 -4.49
N GLY A 323 9.59 -0.42 -3.33
CA GLY A 323 9.81 -1.34 -2.20
C GLY A 323 8.56 -1.81 -1.49
N TRP A 324 7.37 -1.33 -1.91
CA TRP A 324 6.07 -1.73 -1.38
C TRP A 324 5.21 -2.38 -2.46
N VAL A 325 4.18 -3.13 -2.04
CA VAL A 325 3.29 -3.80 -3.00
C VAL A 325 2.61 -2.80 -3.95
N THR A 326 2.33 -1.59 -3.50
CA THR A 326 1.75 -0.54 -4.35
C THR A 326 2.66 -0.21 -5.52
N GLY A 327 3.97 -0.17 -5.31
CA GLY A 327 4.96 0.00 -6.37
C GLY A 327 4.99 -1.17 -7.34
N HIS A 328 4.89 -2.41 -6.84
CA HIS A 328 4.81 -3.60 -7.68
C HIS A 328 3.56 -3.57 -8.57
N SER A 329 2.38 -3.46 -7.95
CA SER A 329 1.10 -3.63 -8.64
C SER A 329 0.71 -2.40 -9.47
N TYR A 330 1.01 -1.17 -8.99
CA TYR A 330 0.49 0.06 -9.58
C TYR A 330 1.57 1.08 -9.99
N ILE A 331 2.84 0.67 -10.05
CA ILE A 331 3.89 1.39 -10.80
C ILE A 331 4.44 0.48 -11.90
N VAL A 332 4.72 -0.81 -11.60
CA VAL A 332 5.34 -1.70 -12.60
C VAL A 332 4.28 -2.49 -13.36
N TYR A 333 3.61 -3.44 -12.70
CA TYR A 333 2.85 -4.46 -13.44
C TYR A 333 1.53 -3.98 -14.02
N GLY A 334 0.66 -3.37 -13.23
CA GLY A 334 -0.66 -2.91 -13.70
C GLY A 334 -0.60 -1.85 -14.79
N PRO A 335 0.12 -0.73 -14.57
CA PRO A 335 0.24 0.32 -15.57
C PRO A 335 0.88 -0.15 -16.88
N LEU A 336 1.99 -0.88 -16.80
CA LEU A 336 2.70 -1.35 -17.99
C LEU A 336 1.92 -2.45 -18.72
N ALA A 337 1.25 -3.36 -18.02
CA ALA A 337 0.35 -4.32 -18.67
C ALA A 337 -0.77 -3.64 -19.45
N ASN A 338 -1.24 -2.49 -19.02
CA ASN A 338 -2.27 -1.70 -19.70
C ASN A 338 -1.73 -0.72 -20.76
N GLY A 339 -0.41 -0.68 -21.01
CA GLY A 339 0.18 0.23 -21.98
C GLY A 339 0.10 1.71 -21.57
N ALA A 340 0.06 1.99 -20.28
CA ALA A 340 -0.06 3.35 -19.74
C ALA A 340 1.23 4.16 -19.93
N THR A 341 1.07 5.49 -20.03
CA THR A 341 2.15 6.45 -19.81
C THR A 341 2.12 6.83 -18.32
N GLN A 342 3.27 6.77 -17.65
CA GLN A 342 3.33 7.08 -16.23
C GLN A 342 4.51 7.94 -15.84
N VAL A 343 4.41 8.61 -14.68
CA VAL A 343 5.49 9.33 -14.05
C VAL A 343 6.12 8.48 -12.96
N MET A 344 7.45 8.44 -12.90
CA MET A 344 8.24 7.89 -11.81
C MET A 344 9.12 8.99 -11.23
N TYR A 345 8.98 9.27 -9.94
CA TYR A 345 9.71 10.33 -9.25
C TYR A 345 10.63 9.78 -8.17
N GLU A 346 11.92 10.12 -8.24
CA GLU A 346 12.87 9.92 -7.17
C GLU A 346 13.00 11.20 -6.38
N GLY A 347 12.50 11.24 -5.14
CA GLY A 347 12.61 12.41 -4.28
C GLY A 347 11.54 12.50 -3.21
N THR A 348 11.52 13.63 -2.52
CA THR A 348 10.52 13.96 -1.50
C THR A 348 9.58 15.06 -2.01
N PRO A 349 8.34 15.15 -1.47
CA PRO A 349 7.36 16.12 -1.96
C PRO A 349 7.70 17.59 -1.65
N ASP A 350 8.68 17.83 -0.76
CA ASP A 350 9.09 19.14 -0.28
C ASP A 350 10.45 19.62 -0.83
N THR A 351 11.06 18.88 -1.76
CA THR A 351 12.38 19.21 -2.29
C THR A 351 12.31 19.42 -3.81
N PRO A 352 12.80 20.56 -4.33
CA PRO A 352 13.44 21.69 -3.64
C PRO A 352 12.48 22.64 -2.91
N HIS A 353 11.16 22.48 -3.09
CA HIS A 353 10.12 23.30 -2.47
C HIS A 353 8.81 22.50 -2.30
N GLN A 354 7.94 22.96 -1.41
CA GLN A 354 6.67 22.29 -1.06
C GLN A 354 5.65 22.19 -2.21
N GLY A 355 5.90 22.85 -3.34
CA GLY A 355 5.10 22.75 -4.56
C GLY A 355 5.57 21.68 -5.55
N ARG A 356 6.61 20.89 -5.20
CA ARG A 356 7.25 19.97 -6.16
C ARG A 356 6.30 18.96 -6.80
N PHE A 357 5.38 18.39 -6.04
CA PHE A 357 4.40 17.44 -6.60
C PHE A 357 3.50 18.11 -7.64
N TRP A 358 3.05 19.32 -7.36
CA TRP A 358 2.17 20.08 -8.25
C TRP A 358 2.89 20.55 -9.52
N GLU A 359 4.17 20.88 -9.38
CA GLU A 359 5.05 21.18 -10.52
C GLU A 359 5.18 19.95 -11.44
N ILE A 360 5.33 18.76 -10.91
CA ILE A 360 5.39 17.51 -11.67
C ILE A 360 4.05 17.21 -12.35
N VAL A 361 2.92 17.39 -11.65
CA VAL A 361 1.57 17.27 -12.23
C VAL A 361 1.43 18.19 -13.45
N GLN A 362 1.77 19.46 -13.28
CA GLN A 362 1.71 20.46 -14.37
C GLN A 362 2.69 20.13 -15.51
N LYS A 363 3.94 19.75 -15.18
CA LYS A 363 5.00 19.49 -16.17
C LYS A 363 4.62 18.36 -17.13
N TYR A 364 4.07 17.28 -16.59
CA TYR A 364 3.75 16.07 -17.37
C TYR A 364 2.27 15.97 -17.76
N GLY A 365 1.43 16.91 -17.34
CA GLY A 365 -0.01 16.86 -17.61
C GLY A 365 -0.66 15.63 -16.97
N VAL A 366 -0.29 15.32 -15.71
CA VAL A 366 -0.81 14.14 -15.01
C VAL A 366 -2.34 14.20 -14.94
N THR A 367 -3.00 13.12 -15.36
CA THR A 367 -4.46 13.03 -15.41
C THR A 367 -5.02 12.17 -14.26
N ILE A 368 -4.20 11.25 -13.75
CA ILE A 368 -4.56 10.34 -12.66
C ILE A 368 -3.47 10.40 -11.59
N LEU A 369 -3.83 10.82 -10.38
CA LEU A 369 -2.90 10.92 -9.25
C LEU A 369 -3.29 9.92 -8.16
N TYR A 370 -2.41 8.99 -7.83
CA TYR A 370 -2.60 7.96 -6.80
C TYR A 370 -1.56 8.13 -5.70
N THR A 371 -2.01 8.52 -4.49
CA THR A 371 -1.12 8.89 -3.39
C THR A 371 -1.65 8.43 -2.04
N ALA A 372 -0.85 8.58 -0.98
CA ALA A 372 -1.22 8.16 0.36
C ALA A 372 -1.90 9.29 1.17
N PRO A 373 -2.85 8.99 2.07
CA PRO A 373 -3.45 9.96 2.98
C PRO A 373 -2.44 10.77 3.79
N THR A 374 -1.33 10.15 4.19
CA THR A 374 -0.23 10.85 4.89
C THR A 374 0.37 11.97 4.02
N ALA A 375 0.53 11.78 2.71
CA ALA A 375 0.99 12.84 1.80
C ALA A 375 -0.05 13.96 1.72
N ILE A 376 -1.34 13.61 1.57
CA ILE A 376 -2.45 14.57 1.51
C ILE A 376 -2.48 15.42 2.78
N ARG A 377 -2.41 14.82 3.99
CA ARG A 377 -2.37 15.56 5.26
C ARG A 377 -1.14 16.47 5.36
N THR A 378 -0.02 16.05 4.79
CA THR A 378 1.20 16.88 4.73
C THR A 378 0.97 18.11 3.85
N PHE A 379 0.33 17.94 2.70
CA PHE A 379 -0.03 19.07 1.81
C PHE A 379 -1.03 20.03 2.47
N MET A 380 -2.04 19.50 3.15
CA MET A 380 -2.98 20.31 3.96
C MET A 380 -2.24 21.17 5.00
N LYS A 381 -1.25 20.59 5.68
CA LYS A 381 -0.44 21.31 6.68
C LYS A 381 0.37 22.44 6.06
N TRP A 382 0.84 22.28 4.83
CA TRP A 382 1.64 23.32 4.14
C TRP A 382 0.80 24.50 3.65
N GLY A 383 -0.49 24.30 3.41
CA GLY A 383 -1.45 25.35 3.07
C GLY A 383 -2.04 25.21 1.67
N ASP A 384 -3.25 25.71 1.55
CA ASP A 384 -4.09 25.60 0.34
C ASP A 384 -3.58 26.45 -0.82
N ASP A 385 -2.79 27.49 -0.53
CA ASP A 385 -2.23 28.40 -1.51
C ASP A 385 -1.07 27.81 -2.33
N ILE A 386 -0.48 26.69 -1.87
CA ILE A 386 0.64 26.07 -2.59
C ILE A 386 0.15 25.38 -3.86
N PRO A 387 -0.79 24.42 -3.83
CA PRO A 387 -1.30 23.81 -5.04
C PRO A 387 -1.97 24.81 -5.98
N ALA A 388 -2.58 25.87 -5.46
CA ALA A 388 -3.24 26.92 -6.26
C ALA A 388 -2.28 27.73 -7.17
N LYS A 389 -0.97 27.59 -7.00
CA LYS A 389 0.05 28.24 -7.86
C LYS A 389 0.34 27.47 -9.15
N PHE A 390 -0.19 26.26 -9.28
CA PHE A 390 0.09 25.35 -10.40
C PHE A 390 -1.18 25.02 -11.17
N ASP A 391 -1.04 24.71 -12.45
CA ASP A 391 -2.14 24.25 -13.29
C ASP A 391 -2.34 22.74 -13.04
N LEU A 392 -3.41 22.40 -12.34
CA LEU A 392 -3.82 21.01 -12.04
C LEU A 392 -5.04 20.59 -12.87
N SER A 393 -5.43 21.36 -13.87
CA SER A 393 -6.64 21.14 -14.67
C SER A 393 -6.61 19.86 -15.52
N SER A 394 -5.44 19.27 -15.68
CA SER A 394 -5.29 17.96 -16.34
C SER A 394 -5.84 16.80 -15.51
N LEU A 395 -5.92 16.93 -14.18
CA LEU A 395 -6.39 15.86 -13.31
C LEU A 395 -7.86 15.53 -13.54
N ARG A 396 -8.19 14.24 -13.68
CA ARG A 396 -9.55 13.74 -13.86
C ARG A 396 -9.95 12.64 -12.87
N VAL A 397 -8.98 11.92 -12.27
CA VAL A 397 -9.21 10.92 -11.22
C VAL A 397 -8.14 11.07 -10.14
N LEU A 398 -8.57 11.03 -8.89
CA LEU A 398 -7.71 11.05 -7.72
C LEU A 398 -7.85 9.72 -6.98
N GLY A 399 -6.74 9.15 -6.50
CA GLY A 399 -6.75 7.90 -5.74
C GLY A 399 -6.04 8.02 -4.40
N SER A 400 -6.49 7.22 -3.43
CA SER A 400 -5.92 7.11 -2.09
C SER A 400 -5.55 5.66 -1.77
N VAL A 401 -4.40 5.45 -1.12
CA VAL A 401 -3.85 4.12 -0.82
C VAL A 401 -3.00 4.07 0.44
N GLY A 402 -2.96 2.90 1.06
CA GLY A 402 -1.99 2.50 2.08
C GLY A 402 -2.47 2.63 3.52
N GLU A 403 -3.43 3.46 3.78
CA GLU A 403 -4.11 3.62 5.07
C GLU A 403 -5.53 4.19 4.85
N PRO A 404 -6.47 4.04 5.81
CA PRO A 404 -7.77 4.72 5.71
C PRO A 404 -7.59 6.24 5.60
N ILE A 405 -8.32 6.86 4.69
CA ILE A 405 -8.35 8.33 4.58
C ILE A 405 -9.50 8.89 5.43
N ASN A 406 -9.21 9.89 6.26
CA ASN A 406 -10.27 10.56 7.00
C ASN A 406 -11.08 11.49 6.09
N PRO A 407 -12.37 11.73 6.37
CA PRO A 407 -13.26 12.54 5.53
C PRO A 407 -12.71 13.93 5.22
N GLU A 408 -12.05 14.59 6.17
CA GLU A 408 -11.50 15.94 5.98
C GLU A 408 -10.35 15.97 4.96
N ALA A 409 -9.45 14.98 5.01
CA ALA A 409 -8.37 14.87 4.02
C ALA A 409 -8.93 14.51 2.64
N TRP A 410 -9.93 13.64 2.57
CA TRP A 410 -10.63 13.29 1.33
C TRP A 410 -11.31 14.52 0.71
N MET A 411 -12.02 15.33 1.50
CA MET A 411 -12.68 16.56 1.04
C MET A 411 -11.66 17.60 0.57
N TRP A 412 -10.56 17.76 1.30
CA TRP A 412 -9.47 18.66 0.91
C TRP A 412 -8.87 18.25 -0.44
N TYR A 413 -8.58 16.95 -0.59
CA TYR A 413 -8.00 16.38 -1.80
C TYR A 413 -8.90 16.61 -3.01
N ARG A 414 -10.20 16.31 -2.87
CA ARG A 414 -11.20 16.55 -3.90
C ARG A 414 -11.32 18.02 -4.26
N LYS A 415 -11.40 18.91 -3.27
CA LYS A 415 -11.63 20.33 -3.46
C LYS A 415 -10.42 21.08 -4.03
N HIS A 416 -9.24 20.92 -3.40
CA HIS A 416 -8.08 21.74 -3.70
C HIS A 416 -7.19 21.15 -4.80
N ILE A 417 -7.23 19.85 -5.00
CA ILE A 417 -6.45 19.16 -6.03
C ILE A 417 -7.33 18.77 -7.22
N GLY A 418 -8.51 18.25 -6.95
CA GLY A 418 -9.47 17.81 -7.98
C GLY A 418 -10.47 18.87 -8.43
N ALA A 419 -10.27 20.14 -8.10
CA ALA A 419 -11.17 21.26 -8.47
C ALA A 419 -12.65 21.01 -8.15
N ASP A 420 -12.93 20.25 -7.10
CA ASP A 420 -14.26 19.79 -6.65
C ASP A 420 -15.04 18.97 -7.69
N ASN A 421 -14.37 18.47 -8.72
CA ASN A 421 -14.97 17.70 -9.83
C ASN A 421 -14.40 16.28 -9.97
N CYS A 422 -13.10 16.06 -9.67
CA CYS A 422 -12.51 14.72 -9.79
C CYS A 422 -13.12 13.75 -8.79
N PRO A 423 -13.53 12.53 -9.21
CA PRO A 423 -13.82 11.47 -8.26
C PRO A 423 -12.56 11.10 -7.49
N VAL A 424 -12.75 10.75 -6.22
CA VAL A 424 -11.69 10.22 -5.37
C VAL A 424 -11.97 8.75 -5.13
N VAL A 425 -11.10 7.88 -5.60
CA VAL A 425 -11.16 6.44 -5.37
C VAL A 425 -10.27 6.09 -4.18
N ASP A 426 -10.90 5.74 -3.06
CA ASP A 426 -10.21 5.23 -1.89
C ASP A 426 -10.10 3.72 -1.99
N THR A 427 -8.89 3.18 -1.93
CA THR A 427 -8.63 1.78 -2.24
C THR A 427 -8.20 1.02 -1.00
N TRP A 428 -8.89 -0.08 -0.68
CA TRP A 428 -8.41 -1.02 0.31
C TRP A 428 -7.86 -2.28 -0.34
N TRP A 429 -6.67 -2.64 0.05
CA TRP A 429 -5.97 -3.86 -0.31
C TRP A 429 -4.67 -4.01 0.49
N GLN A 430 -3.98 -5.14 0.35
CA GLN A 430 -2.82 -5.52 1.14
C GLN A 430 -1.72 -6.09 0.24
N THR A 431 -0.51 -6.25 0.76
CA THR A 431 0.54 -7.04 0.11
C THR A 431 0.04 -8.45 -0.16
N GLU A 432 -0.67 -9.01 0.79
CA GLU A 432 -1.27 -10.35 0.73
C GLU A 432 -2.36 -10.48 -0.34
N THR A 433 -3.12 -9.43 -0.60
CA THR A 433 -4.15 -9.50 -1.65
C THR A 433 -3.59 -9.27 -3.06
N GLY A 434 -2.41 -8.66 -3.17
CA GLY A 434 -1.69 -8.42 -4.43
C GLY A 434 -2.26 -7.29 -5.29
N ALA A 435 -3.56 -7.06 -5.25
CA ALA A 435 -4.26 -6.03 -5.99
C ALA A 435 -5.43 -5.45 -5.19
N MET A 436 -6.05 -4.36 -5.68
CA MET A 436 -7.21 -3.71 -5.06
C MET A 436 -8.37 -4.68 -4.92
N MET A 437 -9.04 -4.61 -3.78
CA MET A 437 -10.18 -5.46 -3.42
C MET A 437 -11.46 -4.66 -3.21
N ILE A 438 -11.37 -3.52 -2.54
CA ILE A 438 -12.51 -2.65 -2.22
C ILE A 438 -12.17 -1.24 -2.68
N SER A 439 -13.02 -0.65 -3.51
CA SER A 439 -12.87 0.72 -4.01
C SER A 439 -14.14 1.19 -4.70
N PRO A 440 -14.50 2.47 -4.65
CA PRO A 440 -15.48 3.01 -5.57
C PRO A 440 -14.95 2.94 -7.01
N LEU A 441 -15.85 2.68 -7.98
CA LEU A 441 -15.56 2.82 -9.40
C LEU A 441 -15.93 4.23 -9.85
N PRO A 442 -15.01 4.99 -10.49
CA PRO A 442 -15.17 6.43 -10.71
C PRO A 442 -16.33 6.80 -11.63
N GLY A 443 -16.78 5.87 -12.49
CA GLY A 443 -17.93 6.07 -13.38
C GLY A 443 -19.26 5.51 -12.85
N VAL A 444 -19.26 4.81 -11.72
CA VAL A 444 -20.41 4.05 -11.22
C VAL A 444 -20.83 4.48 -9.81
N THR A 445 -19.86 4.62 -8.92
CA THR A 445 -20.12 4.72 -7.49
C THR A 445 -20.20 6.19 -7.05
N ALA A 446 -21.29 6.57 -6.38
CA ALA A 446 -21.35 7.85 -5.68
C ALA A 446 -20.44 7.77 -4.45
N ALA A 447 -19.28 8.45 -4.53
CA ALA A 447 -18.22 8.34 -3.54
C ALA A 447 -18.61 8.97 -2.20
N LYS A 448 -18.27 8.29 -1.09
CA LYS A 448 -18.44 8.77 0.29
C LYS A 448 -17.07 9.11 0.88
N PRO A 449 -16.88 10.32 1.43
CA PRO A 449 -15.61 10.71 2.04
C PRO A 449 -15.16 9.73 3.14
N GLY A 450 -14.00 9.09 2.96
CA GLY A 450 -13.40 8.18 3.95
C GLY A 450 -13.90 6.74 3.91
N SER A 451 -14.75 6.36 2.94
CA SER A 451 -15.18 4.98 2.74
C SER A 451 -14.52 4.36 1.50
N ALA A 452 -14.03 3.14 1.65
CA ALA A 452 -13.62 2.31 0.50
C ALA A 452 -14.84 1.71 -0.23
N GLN A 453 -16.00 1.75 0.40
CA GLN A 453 -17.34 1.42 -0.07
C GLN A 453 -17.53 -0.04 -0.47
N ARG A 454 -17.44 -0.38 -1.74
CA ARG A 454 -17.90 -1.67 -2.25
C ARG A 454 -16.72 -2.53 -2.71
N ALA A 455 -16.81 -3.84 -2.46
CA ALA A 455 -15.92 -4.80 -3.10
C ALA A 455 -15.99 -4.66 -4.62
N LEU A 456 -14.84 -4.75 -5.29
CA LEU A 456 -14.78 -4.68 -6.76
C LEU A 456 -15.46 -5.89 -7.41
N PRO A 457 -15.92 -5.79 -8.67
CA PRO A 457 -16.51 -6.94 -9.38
C PRO A 457 -15.64 -8.18 -9.30
N GLY A 458 -16.23 -9.32 -8.96
CA GLY A 458 -15.54 -10.61 -8.81
C GLY A 458 -14.81 -10.81 -7.46
N ILE A 459 -14.92 -9.84 -6.53
CA ILE A 459 -14.36 -9.93 -5.19
C ILE A 459 -15.48 -10.11 -4.16
N SER A 460 -15.29 -11.08 -3.27
CA SER A 460 -16.26 -11.43 -2.21
C SER A 460 -15.71 -11.00 -0.85
N ALA A 461 -15.95 -9.74 -0.48
CA ALA A 461 -15.57 -9.16 0.82
C ALA A 461 -16.81 -8.90 1.66
N THR A 462 -16.74 -9.20 2.97
CA THR A 462 -17.79 -8.86 3.92
C THR A 462 -17.23 -8.58 5.31
N VAL A 463 -18.07 -8.11 6.21
CA VAL A 463 -17.74 -7.86 7.62
C VAL A 463 -18.46 -8.88 8.50
N VAL A 464 -17.72 -9.54 9.39
CA VAL A 464 -18.23 -10.59 10.27
C VAL A 464 -18.00 -10.27 11.74
N ASP A 465 -18.84 -10.84 12.61
CA ASP A 465 -18.66 -10.84 14.06
C ASP A 465 -17.64 -11.89 14.54
N ASP A 466 -17.47 -12.04 15.86
CA ASP A 466 -16.54 -13.03 16.45
C ASP A 466 -16.93 -14.48 16.16
N GLU A 467 -18.19 -14.76 15.85
CA GLU A 467 -18.72 -16.07 15.48
C GLU A 467 -18.73 -16.31 13.96
N ALA A 468 -18.04 -15.48 13.19
CA ALA A 468 -17.96 -15.55 11.72
C ALA A 468 -19.30 -15.33 10.98
N ARG A 469 -20.30 -14.76 11.64
CA ARG A 469 -21.59 -14.39 11.01
C ARG A 469 -21.48 -13.00 10.39
N GLU A 470 -22.04 -12.84 9.22
CA GLU A 470 -22.10 -11.53 8.58
C GLU A 470 -22.88 -10.54 9.44
N VAL A 471 -22.29 -9.36 9.68
CA VAL A 471 -22.96 -8.29 10.42
C VAL A 471 -24.03 -7.61 9.54
N PRO A 472 -25.15 -7.18 10.11
CA PRO A 472 -26.14 -6.41 9.38
C PRO A 472 -25.58 -5.03 8.97
N ASP A 473 -26.28 -4.37 8.04
CA ASP A 473 -26.00 -2.98 7.71
C ASP A 473 -26.12 -2.10 8.98
N GLY A 474 -25.18 -1.18 9.14
CA GLY A 474 -24.99 -0.42 10.37
C GLY A 474 -24.09 -1.11 11.40
N GLY A 475 -23.73 -2.38 11.20
CA GLY A 475 -22.88 -3.16 12.10
C GLY A 475 -21.40 -3.04 11.80
N GLY A 476 -20.56 -3.38 12.79
CA GLY A 476 -19.10 -3.43 12.68
C GLY A 476 -18.53 -4.76 13.13
N GLY A 477 -17.31 -5.06 12.70
CA GLY A 477 -16.64 -6.32 13.00
C GLY A 477 -15.29 -6.45 12.29
N TYR A 478 -15.05 -7.61 11.74
CA TYR A 478 -13.80 -8.01 11.09
C TYR A 478 -13.98 -8.13 9.58
N LEU A 479 -13.08 -7.50 8.83
CA LEU A 479 -13.08 -7.67 7.38
C LEU A 479 -12.55 -9.04 7.01
N VAL A 480 -13.32 -9.76 6.19
CA VAL A 480 -12.95 -11.07 5.65
C VAL A 480 -13.22 -11.13 4.15
N LEU A 481 -12.43 -11.97 3.46
CA LEU A 481 -12.70 -12.37 2.08
C LEU A 481 -13.21 -13.80 2.10
N THR A 482 -14.35 -14.04 1.47
CA THR A 482 -15.06 -15.31 1.56
C THR A 482 -14.78 -16.28 0.42
N GLU A 483 -14.15 -15.76 -0.65
CA GLU A 483 -13.78 -16.53 -1.82
C GLU A 483 -12.33 -16.20 -2.24
N PRO A 484 -11.58 -17.14 -2.82
CA PRO A 484 -10.27 -16.85 -3.36
C PRO A 484 -10.35 -15.90 -4.57
N TRP A 485 -9.31 -15.11 -4.79
CA TRP A 485 -9.20 -14.13 -5.87
C TRP A 485 -7.89 -14.32 -6.63
N PRO A 486 -7.78 -13.88 -7.90
CA PRO A 486 -6.66 -14.24 -8.77
C PRO A 486 -5.29 -13.80 -8.24
N SER A 487 -5.19 -12.60 -7.66
CA SER A 487 -3.94 -12.05 -7.09
C SER A 487 -3.71 -12.42 -5.63
N MET A 488 -4.42 -13.41 -5.09
CA MET A 488 -4.21 -13.90 -3.72
C MET A 488 -2.78 -14.39 -3.54
N LEU A 489 -2.16 -14.07 -2.40
CA LEU A 489 -0.89 -14.68 -2.03
C LEU A 489 -1.00 -16.20 -2.10
N ARG A 490 0.07 -16.85 -2.57
CA ARG A 490 0.06 -18.32 -2.66
C ARG A 490 0.45 -18.97 -1.34
N THR A 491 1.39 -18.36 -0.63
CA THR A 491 1.82 -18.78 0.70
C THR A 491 2.75 -17.72 1.32
N ILE A 492 3.20 -17.95 2.53
CA ILE A 492 4.39 -17.33 3.10
C ILE A 492 5.59 -18.18 2.68
N TRP A 493 6.59 -17.58 2.05
CA TRP A 493 7.76 -18.25 1.52
C TRP A 493 8.42 -19.15 2.55
N GLY A 494 8.50 -20.46 2.25
CA GLY A 494 9.10 -21.47 3.11
C GLY A 494 8.32 -21.80 4.39
N ASP A 495 7.07 -21.31 4.56
CA ASP A 495 6.31 -21.49 5.81
C ASP A 495 4.78 -21.54 5.57
N ASP A 496 4.31 -22.62 4.96
CA ASP A 496 2.89 -22.86 4.67
C ASP A 496 2.04 -22.90 5.94
N GLN A 497 2.58 -23.42 7.05
CA GLN A 497 1.83 -23.47 8.31
C GLN A 497 1.57 -22.06 8.83
N ARG A 498 2.56 -21.18 8.76
CA ARG A 498 2.40 -19.77 9.16
C ARG A 498 1.39 -19.04 8.29
N PHE A 499 1.27 -19.37 7.00
CA PHE A 499 0.24 -18.87 6.11
C PHE A 499 -1.16 -19.23 6.60
N ILE A 500 -1.37 -20.51 6.92
CA ILE A 500 -2.64 -21.02 7.48
C ILE A 500 -2.93 -20.33 8.82
N ASP A 501 -1.99 -20.34 9.75
CA ASP A 501 -2.16 -19.80 11.09
C ASP A 501 -2.46 -18.29 11.10
N THR A 502 -1.84 -17.54 10.18
CA THR A 502 -1.99 -16.08 10.13
C THR A 502 -3.31 -15.64 9.53
N TYR A 503 -3.75 -16.29 8.45
CA TYR A 503 -4.84 -15.75 7.63
C TYR A 503 -6.10 -16.60 7.59
N TRP A 504 -6.04 -17.90 7.97
CA TRP A 504 -7.14 -18.84 7.76
C TRP A 504 -7.61 -19.55 9.05
N SER A 505 -6.87 -19.42 10.15
CA SER A 505 -7.18 -20.13 11.40
C SER A 505 -8.29 -19.46 12.20
N ARG A 506 -8.47 -18.12 12.07
CA ARG A 506 -9.44 -17.39 12.88
C ARG A 506 -10.89 -17.67 12.47
N PHE A 507 -11.16 -17.68 11.18
CA PHE A 507 -12.49 -17.90 10.61
C PHE A 507 -12.41 -19.01 9.56
N GLU A 508 -13.04 -20.14 9.82
CA GLU A 508 -12.99 -21.29 8.93
C GLU A 508 -13.50 -20.93 7.53
N GLY A 509 -12.71 -21.25 6.51
CA GLY A 509 -13.04 -21.00 5.10
C GLY A 509 -13.04 -19.52 4.67
N LYS A 510 -12.59 -18.59 5.52
CA LYS A 510 -12.52 -17.16 5.21
C LYS A 510 -11.12 -16.61 5.44
N TYR A 511 -10.63 -15.84 4.49
CA TYR A 511 -9.39 -15.09 4.66
C TYR A 511 -9.60 -13.94 5.64
N PHE A 512 -8.84 -13.91 6.71
CA PHE A 512 -8.86 -12.86 7.71
C PHE A 512 -7.87 -11.75 7.36
N ALA A 513 -8.38 -10.57 6.99
CA ALA A 513 -7.56 -9.44 6.58
C ALA A 513 -6.74 -8.82 7.74
N GLY A 514 -7.15 -9.05 8.98
CA GLY A 514 -6.56 -8.41 10.15
C GLY A 514 -6.97 -6.94 10.30
N ASP A 515 -7.97 -6.49 9.55
CA ASP A 515 -8.55 -5.15 9.61
C ASP A 515 -9.95 -5.20 10.23
N GLY A 516 -10.23 -4.20 11.09
CA GLY A 516 -11.58 -3.91 11.55
C GLY A 516 -12.32 -3.12 10.48
N ALA A 517 -13.60 -3.39 10.31
CA ALA A 517 -14.46 -2.70 9.38
C ALA A 517 -15.88 -2.58 9.90
N LYS A 518 -16.64 -1.63 9.33
CA LYS A 518 -18.08 -1.53 9.53
C LYS A 518 -18.79 -1.43 8.19
N LYS A 519 -20.04 -1.83 8.16
CA LYS A 519 -20.97 -1.48 7.08
C LYS A 519 -21.79 -0.28 7.52
N ASP A 520 -22.07 0.65 6.63
CA ASP A 520 -23.06 1.66 6.89
C ASP A 520 -24.49 1.17 6.54
N GLU A 521 -25.48 2.04 6.62
CA GLU A 521 -26.89 1.71 6.34
C GLU A 521 -27.15 1.36 4.86
N ASP A 522 -26.21 1.66 3.95
CA ASP A 522 -26.26 1.30 2.53
C ASP A 522 -25.45 0.03 2.21
N GLY A 523 -24.81 -0.56 3.21
CA GLY A 523 -23.92 -1.70 3.07
C GLY A 523 -22.49 -1.35 2.63
N ASP A 524 -22.15 -0.06 2.52
CA ASP A 524 -20.79 0.38 2.15
C ASP A 524 -19.80 0.11 3.29
N ILE A 525 -18.60 -0.35 2.93
CA ILE A 525 -17.56 -0.78 3.87
C ILE A 525 -16.66 0.40 4.23
N TRP A 526 -16.46 0.57 5.53
CA TRP A 526 -15.57 1.54 6.13
C TRP A 526 -14.45 0.82 6.87
N LEU A 527 -13.21 1.15 6.56
CA LEU A 527 -12.04 0.57 7.25
C LEU A 527 -11.80 1.34 8.55
N LEU A 528 -11.74 0.59 9.65
CA LEU A 528 -11.53 1.13 10.99
C LEU A 528 -10.07 0.99 11.49
N GLY A 529 -9.18 0.48 10.61
CA GLY A 529 -7.78 0.22 10.90
C GLY A 529 -7.51 -1.22 11.30
N ARG A 530 -6.28 -1.50 11.73
CA ARG A 530 -5.86 -2.85 12.14
C ARG A 530 -6.60 -3.28 13.41
N VAL A 531 -6.98 -4.55 13.46
CA VAL A 531 -7.61 -5.13 14.67
C VAL A 531 -6.71 -4.95 15.90
N ASP A 532 -5.39 -5.04 15.72
CA ASP A 532 -4.41 -4.82 16.80
C ASP A 532 -4.36 -3.36 17.30
N ASP A 533 -4.92 -2.41 16.53
CA ASP A 533 -4.99 -0.98 16.86
C ASP A 533 -6.37 -0.57 17.41
N VAL A 534 -7.34 -1.48 17.46
CA VAL A 534 -8.64 -1.23 18.12
C VAL A 534 -8.43 -1.17 19.64
N MET A 535 -9.02 -0.16 20.26
CA MET A 535 -8.92 0.06 21.70
C MET A 535 -10.13 -0.50 22.43
N LEU A 536 -9.90 -1.32 23.45
CA LEU A 536 -10.96 -1.83 24.33
C LEU A 536 -11.10 -0.91 25.55
N VAL A 537 -12.04 0.06 25.47
CA VAL A 537 -12.27 1.05 26.53
C VAL A 537 -13.59 0.76 27.21
N SER A 538 -13.56 0.42 28.51
CA SER A 538 -14.75 0.09 29.30
C SER A 538 -15.66 -0.99 28.67
N GLY A 539 -15.05 -1.98 28.01
CA GLY A 539 -15.78 -3.04 27.31
C GLY A 539 -16.24 -2.73 25.88
N HIS A 540 -15.99 -1.51 25.39
CA HIS A 540 -16.32 -1.11 24.02
C HIS A 540 -15.08 -1.07 23.12
N ASN A 541 -15.21 -1.63 21.93
CA ASN A 541 -14.20 -1.57 20.88
C ASN A 541 -14.29 -0.21 20.17
N ILE A 542 -13.27 0.64 20.36
CA ILE A 542 -13.19 1.97 19.76
C ILE A 542 -12.07 2.01 18.74
N SER A 543 -12.39 2.45 17.53
CA SER A 543 -11.40 2.63 16.46
C SER A 543 -10.47 3.82 16.74
N THR A 544 -9.16 3.59 16.64
CA THR A 544 -8.18 4.69 16.66
C THR A 544 -8.44 5.68 15.54
N THR A 545 -8.81 5.20 14.35
CA THR A 545 -9.07 6.01 13.16
C THR A 545 -10.25 6.98 13.34
N GLU A 546 -11.33 6.55 14.01
CA GLU A 546 -12.46 7.44 14.28
C GLU A 546 -12.08 8.58 15.23
N VAL A 547 -11.32 8.28 16.29
CA VAL A 547 -10.83 9.30 17.23
C VAL A 547 -9.84 10.25 16.54
N GLU A 548 -8.94 9.73 15.70
CA GLU A 548 -8.03 10.52 14.88
C GLU A 548 -8.79 11.46 13.93
N SER A 549 -9.82 10.94 13.25
CA SER A 549 -10.69 11.73 12.37
C SER A 549 -11.39 12.87 13.11
N ALA A 550 -11.96 12.58 14.29
CA ALA A 550 -12.57 13.60 15.12
C ALA A 550 -11.56 14.67 15.55
N LEU A 551 -10.34 14.29 15.93
CA LEU A 551 -9.29 15.26 16.27
C LEU A 551 -8.89 16.14 15.08
N VAL A 552 -8.71 15.55 13.89
CA VAL A 552 -8.30 16.27 12.66
C VAL A 552 -9.40 17.20 12.14
N SER A 553 -10.66 16.93 12.44
CA SER A 553 -11.77 17.86 12.12
C SER A 553 -11.72 19.17 12.91
N HIS A 554 -10.94 19.23 14.01
CA HIS A 554 -10.74 20.44 14.77
C HIS A 554 -9.75 21.40 14.06
N PRO A 555 -10.06 22.73 13.93
CA PRO A 555 -9.23 23.67 13.16
C PRO A 555 -7.76 23.76 13.61
N ALA A 556 -7.49 23.53 14.89
CA ALA A 556 -6.13 23.60 15.46
C ALA A 556 -5.28 22.36 15.19
N VAL A 557 -5.83 21.25 14.68
CA VAL A 557 -5.12 19.97 14.51
C VAL A 557 -4.75 19.74 13.05
N ALA A 558 -3.48 19.50 12.78
CA ALA A 558 -2.97 19.14 11.46
C ALA A 558 -2.97 17.62 11.23
N GLU A 559 -2.55 16.86 12.26
CA GLU A 559 -2.46 15.42 12.21
C GLU A 559 -2.64 14.84 13.62
N ALA A 560 -3.17 13.65 13.71
CA ALA A 560 -3.35 12.94 14.97
C ALA A 560 -2.97 11.47 14.83
N ALA A 561 -2.46 10.88 15.90
CA ALA A 561 -2.28 9.45 16.07
C ALA A 561 -2.80 9.05 17.45
N VAL A 562 -3.58 7.97 17.49
CA VAL A 562 -4.26 7.52 18.71
C VAL A 562 -3.84 6.09 19.03
N VAL A 563 -3.66 5.83 20.32
CA VAL A 563 -3.35 4.49 20.85
C VAL A 563 -4.16 4.22 22.11
N GLY A 564 -4.47 2.94 22.35
CA GLY A 564 -4.93 2.45 23.64
C GLY A 564 -3.72 2.21 24.54
N ALA A 565 -3.70 2.83 25.72
CA ALA A 565 -2.72 2.55 26.77
C ALA A 565 -3.40 1.86 27.96
N ASN A 566 -2.70 0.96 28.63
CA ASN A 566 -3.24 0.25 29.79
C ASN A 566 -3.78 1.20 30.86
N ASP A 567 -4.95 0.91 31.37
CA ASP A 567 -5.66 1.71 32.37
C ASP A 567 -6.38 0.81 33.37
N GLU A 568 -6.15 1.02 34.65
CA GLU A 568 -6.70 0.18 35.73
C GLU A 568 -8.23 0.24 35.82
N THR A 569 -8.84 1.35 35.37
CA THR A 569 -10.28 1.59 35.50
C THR A 569 -11.05 1.15 34.26
N THR A 570 -10.52 1.42 33.07
CA THR A 570 -11.21 1.23 31.78
C THR A 570 -10.65 0.09 30.94
N GLY A 571 -9.67 -0.66 31.46
CA GLY A 571 -8.91 -1.67 30.72
C GLY A 571 -7.87 -0.99 29.81
N GLN A 572 -8.32 -0.15 28.89
CA GLN A 572 -7.49 0.76 28.12
C GLN A 572 -8.04 2.19 28.21
N ALA A 573 -7.13 3.17 28.18
CA ALA A 573 -7.45 4.59 28.03
C ALA A 573 -6.98 5.09 26.66
N ILE A 574 -7.78 5.96 26.06
CA ILE A 574 -7.44 6.60 24.79
C ILE A 574 -6.36 7.66 25.03
N VAL A 575 -5.22 7.52 24.37
CA VAL A 575 -4.12 8.50 24.36
C VAL A 575 -3.91 9.00 22.94
N ALA A 576 -4.07 10.30 22.75
CA ALA A 576 -3.94 10.95 21.46
C ALA A 576 -2.67 11.79 21.40
N PHE A 577 -1.90 11.64 20.32
CA PHE A 577 -0.76 12.49 19.96
C PHE A 577 -1.19 13.37 18.80
N VAL A 578 -1.05 14.69 18.94
CA VAL A 578 -1.54 15.66 17.96
C VAL A 578 -0.45 16.60 17.46
N ILE A 579 -0.39 16.83 16.17
CA ILE A 579 0.40 17.89 15.56
C ILE A 579 -0.54 19.08 15.33
N LEU A 580 -0.17 20.24 15.86
CA LEU A 580 -0.96 21.46 15.74
C LEU A 580 -0.71 22.17 14.40
N ARG A 581 -1.73 22.89 13.89
CA ARG A 581 -1.63 23.69 12.67
C ARG A 581 -1.03 25.07 12.93
N GLY A 582 -0.18 25.52 12.03
CA GLY A 582 0.27 26.90 11.89
C GLY A 582 0.78 27.51 13.19
N THR A 583 0.10 28.54 13.68
CA THR A 583 0.43 29.29 14.89
C THR A 583 -0.26 28.81 16.16
N ALA A 584 -1.03 27.71 16.09
CA ALA A 584 -1.69 27.16 17.29
C ALA A 584 -0.63 26.71 18.30
N THR A 585 -0.78 27.16 19.54
CA THR A 585 0.16 26.88 20.63
C THR A 585 -0.43 25.86 21.58
N ALA A 586 0.38 24.93 22.03
CA ALA A 586 -0.02 23.95 23.03
C ALA A 586 -0.36 24.65 24.36
N SER A 587 -1.57 24.46 24.86
CA SER A 587 -2.00 24.95 26.17
C SER A 587 -2.96 23.95 26.81
N GLU A 588 -3.17 24.05 28.13
CA GLU A 588 -4.11 23.21 28.85
C GLU A 588 -5.56 23.42 28.35
N GLU A 589 -5.89 24.67 28.00
CA GLU A 589 -7.20 25.02 27.45
C GLU A 589 -7.45 24.34 26.11
N LEU A 590 -6.49 24.38 25.18
CA LEU A 590 -6.59 23.70 23.89
C LEU A 590 -6.68 22.18 24.06
N VAL A 591 -5.92 21.59 24.97
CA VAL A 591 -5.99 20.16 25.28
C VAL A 591 -7.40 19.80 25.78
N ALA A 592 -7.98 20.61 26.67
CA ALA A 592 -9.33 20.41 27.18
C ALA A 592 -10.39 20.58 26.07
N GLU A 593 -10.21 21.57 25.19
CA GLU A 593 -11.06 21.80 24.01
C GLU A 593 -11.04 20.60 23.06
N LEU A 594 -9.85 20.08 22.70
CA LEU A 594 -9.71 18.91 21.83
C LEU A 594 -10.38 17.66 22.42
N ARG A 595 -10.19 17.42 23.72
CA ARG A 595 -10.86 16.33 24.43
C ARG A 595 -12.38 16.46 24.39
N ASN A 596 -12.89 17.66 24.60
CA ASN A 596 -14.33 17.93 24.55
C ASN A 596 -14.88 17.81 23.12
N HIS A 597 -14.13 18.26 22.13
CA HIS A 597 -14.47 18.13 20.72
C HIS A 597 -14.68 16.65 20.32
N VAL A 598 -13.73 15.77 20.68
CA VAL A 598 -13.89 14.32 20.43
C VAL A 598 -15.13 13.77 21.16
N GLY A 599 -15.31 14.14 22.43
CA GLY A 599 -16.48 13.71 23.20
C GLY A 599 -17.80 14.21 22.64
N ALA A 600 -17.84 15.39 22.02
CA ALA A 600 -19.02 15.93 21.35
C ALA A 600 -19.28 15.26 20.00
N THR A 601 -18.21 14.92 19.27
CA THR A 601 -18.31 14.31 17.92
C THR A 601 -18.66 12.82 17.98
N LEU A 602 -18.00 12.07 18.86
CA LEU A 602 -18.08 10.60 18.91
C LEU A 602 -18.79 10.04 20.16
N GLY A 603 -19.12 10.91 21.10
CA GLY A 603 -19.69 10.52 22.39
C GLY A 603 -18.66 10.43 23.52
N PRO A 604 -19.15 10.45 24.80
CA PRO A 604 -18.29 10.54 25.98
C PRO A 604 -17.30 9.38 26.13
N ILE A 605 -17.64 8.18 25.64
CA ILE A 605 -16.81 6.96 25.73
C ILE A 605 -15.52 7.08 24.91
N ALA A 606 -15.57 7.82 23.78
CA ALA A 606 -14.43 8.02 22.90
C ALA A 606 -13.55 9.21 23.33
N LYS A 607 -13.92 9.91 24.41
CA LYS A 607 -13.16 11.08 24.88
C LYS A 607 -11.76 10.68 25.35
N PRO A 608 -10.68 11.21 24.74
CA PRO A 608 -9.33 10.85 25.12
C PRO A 608 -9.03 11.18 26.60
N LYS A 609 -8.40 10.25 27.31
CA LYS A 609 -7.91 10.52 28.67
C LYS A 609 -6.74 11.51 28.64
N ARG A 610 -5.89 11.41 27.61
CA ARG A 610 -4.75 12.29 27.39
C ARG A 610 -4.71 12.76 25.95
N VAL A 611 -4.43 14.04 25.73
CA VAL A 611 -4.08 14.60 24.41
C VAL A 611 -2.72 15.27 24.57
N LEU A 612 -1.76 14.84 23.75
CA LEU A 612 -0.35 15.18 23.86
C LEU A 612 0.08 15.91 22.58
N PRO A 613 0.21 17.24 22.61
CA PRO A 613 0.77 17.97 21.48
C PRO A 613 2.24 17.58 21.26
N VAL A 614 2.58 17.22 20.02
CA VAL A 614 3.93 16.79 19.61
C VAL A 614 4.35 17.51 18.34
N ALA A 615 5.66 17.67 18.13
CA ALA A 615 6.17 18.31 16.92
C ALA A 615 6.05 17.41 15.68
N GLU A 616 6.17 16.11 15.88
CA GLU A 616 6.13 15.08 14.81
C GLU A 616 5.58 13.77 15.34
N LEU A 617 5.13 12.91 14.43
CA LEU A 617 4.72 11.53 14.73
C LEU A 617 5.75 10.54 14.18
N PRO A 618 6.01 9.41 14.88
CA PRO A 618 6.93 8.40 14.41
C PRO A 618 6.32 7.72 13.17
N LYS A 619 6.99 7.85 12.04
CA LYS A 619 6.53 7.30 10.77
C LYS A 619 7.57 6.36 10.18
N THR A 620 7.09 5.31 9.54
CA THR A 620 7.92 4.55 8.62
C THR A 620 8.33 5.44 7.44
N ARG A 621 9.31 5.02 6.69
CA ARG A 621 9.74 5.74 5.48
C ARG A 621 8.67 5.79 4.38
N SER A 622 7.67 4.91 4.45
CA SER A 622 6.46 4.99 3.62
C SER A 622 5.42 5.99 4.14
N GLY A 623 5.69 6.67 5.26
CA GLY A 623 4.78 7.63 5.87
C GLY A 623 3.77 7.02 6.85
N LYS A 624 3.73 5.70 7.01
CA LYS A 624 2.80 5.03 7.93
C LYS A 624 3.18 5.31 9.39
N ILE A 625 2.22 5.74 10.20
CA ILE A 625 2.42 6.00 11.63
C ILE A 625 2.69 4.69 12.37
N MET A 626 3.72 4.68 13.21
CA MET A 626 4.10 3.53 14.02
C MET A 626 3.44 3.58 15.40
N ARG A 627 2.13 3.26 15.45
CA ARG A 627 1.32 3.30 16.69
C ARG A 627 1.89 2.46 17.81
N ARG A 628 2.55 1.34 17.49
CA ARG A 628 3.23 0.49 18.49
C ARG A 628 4.24 1.31 19.33
N LEU A 629 5.05 2.11 18.68
CA LEU A 629 6.04 2.95 19.41
C LEU A 629 5.39 4.07 20.21
N LEU A 630 4.28 4.64 19.72
CA LEU A 630 3.49 5.59 20.49
C LEU A 630 2.83 4.95 21.72
N ARG A 631 2.43 3.70 21.62
CA ARG A 631 1.92 2.91 22.76
C ARG A 631 3.03 2.67 23.78
N ASP A 632 4.24 2.29 23.34
CA ASP A 632 5.39 2.11 24.22
C ASP A 632 5.69 3.42 24.99
N VAL A 633 5.66 4.56 24.29
CA VAL A 633 5.81 5.89 24.91
C VAL A 633 4.67 6.20 25.89
N ALA A 634 3.42 5.95 25.51
CA ALA A 634 2.24 6.25 26.35
C ALA A 634 2.25 5.44 27.66
N GLU A 635 2.84 4.24 27.63
CA GLU A 635 2.94 3.31 28.76
C GLU A 635 4.31 3.33 29.45
N ASN A 636 5.21 4.24 29.09
CA ASN A 636 6.58 4.34 29.63
C ASN A 636 7.38 3.01 29.51
N ARG A 637 7.19 2.28 28.41
CA ARG A 637 7.94 1.05 28.13
C ARG A 637 9.21 1.34 27.33
N GLU A 638 10.15 0.40 27.35
CA GLU A 638 11.27 0.42 26.42
C GLU A 638 10.76 0.34 24.96
N LEU A 639 11.35 1.16 24.10
CA LEU A 639 10.96 1.22 22.70
C LEU A 639 11.29 -0.11 22.01
N GLY A 640 10.31 -0.70 21.36
CA GLY A 640 10.53 -1.86 20.49
C GLY A 640 11.36 -1.54 19.25
N ASP A 641 11.32 -2.42 18.24
CA ASP A 641 12.08 -2.28 16.99
C ASP A 641 11.81 -0.93 16.29
N VAL A 642 12.87 -0.14 16.07
CA VAL A 642 12.86 1.18 15.42
C VAL A 642 13.49 1.16 14.02
N THR A 643 13.87 0.00 13.50
CA THR A 643 14.66 -0.15 12.26
C THR A 643 13.96 0.36 11.00
N THR A 644 12.61 0.47 11.02
CA THR A 644 11.80 0.95 9.90
C THR A 644 11.45 2.43 9.98
N LEU A 645 11.85 3.15 11.04
CA LEU A 645 11.59 4.57 11.21
C LEU A 645 12.34 5.42 10.18
N THR A 646 11.69 6.51 9.78
CA THR A 646 12.32 7.57 8.98
C THR A 646 13.41 8.29 9.76
N ASP A 647 13.13 8.55 11.05
CA ASP A 647 14.04 9.18 12.01
C ASP A 647 13.94 8.42 13.34
N SER A 648 15.01 7.70 13.69
CA SER A 648 15.08 6.92 14.93
C SER A 648 15.01 7.78 16.20
N ASP A 649 15.36 9.07 16.10
CA ASP A 649 15.35 9.98 17.23
C ASP A 649 13.99 10.64 17.47
N SER A 650 13.07 10.56 16.49
CA SER A 650 11.72 11.14 16.61
C SER A 650 10.97 10.62 17.83
N VAL A 651 10.99 9.32 18.06
CA VAL A 651 10.31 8.68 19.20
C VAL A 651 10.94 9.06 20.53
N ARG A 652 12.28 9.17 20.56
CA ARG A 652 13.00 9.63 21.76
C ARG A 652 12.65 11.06 22.10
N ARG A 653 12.60 11.95 21.10
CA ARG A 653 12.16 13.35 21.31
C ARG A 653 10.74 13.42 21.87
N ILE A 654 9.82 12.59 21.39
CA ILE A 654 8.46 12.51 21.93
C ILE A 654 8.49 12.02 23.38
N ALA A 655 9.19 10.92 23.66
CA ALA A 655 9.31 10.37 25.02
C ALA A 655 9.93 11.40 26.00
N ASP A 656 10.97 12.11 25.58
CA ASP A 656 11.63 13.14 26.40
C ASP A 656 10.73 14.35 26.63
N SER A 657 9.93 14.77 25.64
CA SER A 657 8.98 15.88 25.79
C SER A 657 7.82 15.58 26.74
N LEU A 658 7.58 14.32 27.04
CA LEU A 658 6.50 13.86 27.92
C LEU A 658 6.96 13.54 29.34
N LYS A 659 8.26 13.55 29.61
CA LYS A 659 8.80 13.43 30.98
C LYS A 659 8.41 14.67 31.76
N PRO A 660 7.96 14.54 33.02
CA PRO A 660 7.80 15.71 33.90
C PRO A 660 9.12 16.49 33.96
N ALA A 661 9.05 17.79 33.84
CA ALA A 661 10.24 18.63 34.13
C ALA A 661 10.73 18.26 35.54
N ASP A 662 11.99 17.86 35.67
CA ASP A 662 12.59 17.62 36.96
C ASP A 662 12.33 18.88 37.84
N PRO A 663 11.77 18.74 39.05
CA PRO A 663 11.64 19.88 39.94
C PRO A 663 13.05 20.38 40.28
N ALA A 664 13.39 21.56 39.80
CA ALA A 664 14.63 22.25 40.08
C ALA A 664 14.80 22.56 41.59
#